data_1b9fa4aa13d965d0db6d1da67310e225
#
_entry.id   1b9fa4aa13d965d0db6d1da67310e225
#
_cell.length_a   1.000
_cell.length_b   1.000
_cell.length_c   1.000
_cell.angle_alpha   90.00
_cell.angle_beta   90.00
_cell.angle_gamma   90.00
#
_symmetry.space_group_name_H-M   'P 1'
#
loop_
_entity.id
_entity.type
_entity.pdbx_description
1 polymer ?
#
loop_
_entity_poly.entity_id
_entity_poly.type
_entity_poly.pdbx_seq_one_letter_code
_entity_poly.pdbx_strand_id
1 'polypeptide(L)'
;YHSYLQTFDTQCPTKINGMDGNDTRISNFYGYISSAFYDLKLVKADNSTESDPRYKNDFEWYPVLAKVTSKNSDGKPLAVDDNGNTLSVSDSGNGLHSKWRIYVKTGEDGLKYATASTKRSKYNGKGVNIEDYVFAMKVLLNQKDAYYRSSSYTSGTNEIKGAASYYNKTKNIGPVAGTHDDSTHKITDNDSNWKDVGYQAGYDSEAGAYYVDVTYNVPCDRFNAMYQIADSNIEPINPEFYGEVTGLDPTTGGGAKGKSFNPKQYGAPNGTNGSEIVDSILSVGPYVLTEWNDSSKAIFKRNDEWFERKKDKSIYRIPGVCIRITTQAQNDQYWGVKQFTNGNGSLDSSSKPGNTTEYNSGLDKNGNMIETPGTSNWKLSVNSCTQDTWNKLFGPQGTIKQHSQASDMWDVKPIMSSSDFLDGCFFAIDRQKAATASGMSPAYEFFSNAYYIDPQKKVVYNTTQAHKDAVAEYYPETYGYNSEAATTLFTKAINTLLADGTYKAGDKITLTSLWMSQANIDEFGASVTGDIVKAFNDAAKKVNAANPLTLVIKNEVASNKGDVYTPIGEGKFDFAFGSLTGMNYNPLGMMEVMKSDNSSGFTLNWGADTSANDGKSLIYEGKSWSFDALWESAVYGVTVKDGKVTLPYIYNDKKSGFVQTFDDLTGDLSELKFDLYFDVDKDLQTAANMTINSFQVAITFYGSDETIYSFVVDLVKEKDESDPDKDSKVIFTQTDTAITARLDIKSLYYWANVVKKSDGTIDPNSEKSEKAQREAANNINDGSIGRKIAMNAYFTVNMEFGGFESIATLN
;
A
#
# COMPACT_ATOMS: atom_id res chain seq x y z
N TYR A 1 27.66 1.00 33.79
CA TYR A 1 27.47 1.52 32.40
C TYR A 1 27.72 0.39 31.44
N HIS A 2 26.75 0.16 30.53
CA HIS A 2 26.89 -0.83 29.47
C HIS A 2 27.79 -0.30 28.36
N SER A 3 28.57 -1.17 27.73
CA SER A 3 29.38 -0.81 26.58
C SER A 3 28.48 -0.57 25.33
N TYR A 4 27.31 -1.19 25.34
CA TYR A 4 26.29 -1.06 24.27
C TYR A 4 24.95 -0.65 24.85
N LEU A 5 24.15 0.05 24.08
CA LEU A 5 22.74 0.29 24.38
C LEU A 5 22.02 -1.06 24.51
N GLN A 6 21.43 -1.32 25.65
CA GLN A 6 20.69 -2.55 25.94
C GLN A 6 19.17 -2.30 25.69
N THR A 7 18.60 -3.03 24.78
CA THR A 7 17.17 -3.10 24.54
C THR A 7 16.72 -4.55 24.40
N PHE A 8 15.45 -4.83 24.15
CA PHE A 8 14.97 -6.20 24.02
C PHE A 8 13.90 -6.32 22.94
N ASP A 9 13.73 -7.55 22.48
CA ASP A 9 12.56 -8.00 21.72
C ASP A 9 12.11 -9.37 22.26
N THR A 10 10.89 -9.74 22.01
CA THR A 10 10.33 -11.03 22.43
C THR A 10 10.78 -12.17 21.53
N GLN A 11 11.19 -11.87 20.31
CA GLN A 11 11.62 -12.85 19.32
C GLN A 11 12.50 -12.18 18.25
N CYS A 12 13.54 -12.87 17.79
CA CYS A 12 14.24 -12.47 16.57
C CYS A 12 13.34 -12.66 15.34
N PRO A 13 13.39 -11.76 14.38
CA PRO A 13 12.83 -12.04 13.06
C PRO A 13 13.60 -13.19 12.39
N THR A 14 12.94 -13.92 11.52
CA THR A 14 13.55 -15.05 10.79
C THR A 14 14.51 -14.59 9.68
N LYS A 15 14.52 -13.30 9.40
CA LYS A 15 15.30 -12.63 8.36
C LYS A 15 15.56 -11.18 8.76
N ILE A 16 16.59 -10.60 8.18
CA ILE A 16 16.94 -9.17 8.34
C ILE A 16 16.84 -8.41 7.00
N ASN A 17 16.24 -8.99 5.97
CA ASN A 17 16.02 -8.36 4.68
C ASN A 17 14.78 -7.48 4.72
N GLY A 18 14.94 -6.17 4.67
CA GLY A 18 13.82 -5.21 4.66
C GLY A 18 12.91 -5.34 3.44
N MET A 19 13.43 -5.71 2.27
CA MET A 19 12.62 -5.88 1.05
C MET A 19 11.60 -7.02 1.16
N ASP A 20 11.92 -8.05 1.93
CA ASP A 20 11.06 -9.23 2.14
C ASP A 20 10.29 -9.15 3.48
N GLY A 21 10.23 -7.98 4.07
CA GLY A 21 9.67 -7.76 5.41
C GLY A 21 8.17 -7.43 5.37
N ASN A 22 7.35 -8.39 5.81
CA ASN A 22 5.97 -8.14 6.28
C ASN A 22 5.87 -8.12 7.81
N ASP A 23 6.97 -8.35 8.51
CA ASP A 23 7.08 -8.36 9.97
C ASP A 23 7.74 -7.05 10.45
N THR A 24 7.03 -6.25 11.23
CA THR A 24 7.50 -4.96 11.76
C THR A 24 8.78 -5.10 12.59
N ARG A 25 9.06 -6.29 13.17
CA ARG A 25 10.30 -6.57 13.89
C ARG A 25 11.53 -6.48 13.01
N ILE A 26 11.41 -6.77 11.71
CA ILE A 26 12.54 -6.64 10.77
C ILE A 26 13.09 -5.21 10.82
N SER A 27 12.22 -4.20 10.80
CA SER A 27 12.62 -2.80 10.86
C SER A 27 13.42 -2.46 12.12
N ASN A 28 13.08 -3.08 13.27
CA ASN A 28 13.77 -2.86 14.54
C ASN A 28 15.24 -3.33 14.50
N PHE A 29 15.57 -4.29 13.64
CA PHE A 29 16.92 -4.82 13.49
C PHE A 29 17.62 -4.23 12.26
N TYR A 30 16.93 -4.20 11.13
CA TYR A 30 17.46 -3.72 9.84
C TYR A 30 17.81 -2.24 9.86
N GLY A 31 17.04 -1.41 10.55
CA GLY A 31 17.27 0.02 10.66
C GLY A 31 18.64 0.43 11.23
N TYR A 32 19.34 -0.45 11.94
CA TYR A 32 20.70 -0.16 12.40
C TYR A 32 21.76 -0.28 11.31
N ILE A 33 21.54 -1.15 10.33
CA ILE A 33 22.52 -1.47 9.28
C ILE A 33 22.18 -0.87 7.92
N SER A 34 21.01 -0.31 7.78
CA SER A 34 20.49 0.27 6.54
C SER A 34 20.51 1.79 6.56
N SER A 35 20.36 2.38 5.40
CA SER A 35 20.15 3.83 5.21
C SER A 35 19.25 4.07 4.02
N ALA A 36 18.46 5.14 4.10
CA ALA A 36 17.62 5.62 3.01
C ALA A 36 18.26 6.82 2.28
N PHE A 37 17.67 7.25 1.18
CA PHE A 37 18.08 8.49 0.51
C PHE A 37 17.91 9.69 1.43
N TYR A 38 16.82 9.70 2.20
CA TYR A 38 16.47 10.77 3.14
C TYR A 38 16.04 10.16 4.48
N ASP A 39 16.27 10.89 5.54
CA ASP A 39 15.84 10.52 6.88
C ASP A 39 15.26 11.73 7.59
N LEU A 40 14.52 11.48 8.67
CA LEU A 40 13.91 12.49 9.52
C LEU A 40 14.82 12.83 10.68
N LYS A 41 15.04 14.10 10.84
CA LYS A 41 15.70 14.67 12.01
C LYS A 41 14.68 15.41 12.85
N LEU A 42 14.60 15.06 14.12
CA LEU A 42 13.81 15.83 15.08
C LEU A 42 14.54 17.16 15.34
N VAL A 43 13.83 18.25 15.22
CA VAL A 43 14.30 19.59 15.49
C VAL A 43 13.40 20.27 16.51
N LYS A 44 13.94 21.27 17.20
CA LYS A 44 13.17 22.05 18.17
C LYS A 44 12.10 22.87 17.43
N ALA A 45 10.85 22.76 17.84
CA ALA A 45 9.79 23.61 17.30
C ALA A 45 10.00 25.07 17.73
N ASP A 46 9.68 26.02 16.83
CA ASP A 46 9.92 27.45 17.03
C ASP A 46 9.38 28.02 18.35
N ASN A 47 8.27 27.47 18.85
CA ASN A 47 7.62 27.91 20.09
C ASN A 47 7.94 27.00 21.30
N SER A 48 8.90 26.07 21.18
CA SER A 48 9.22 25.17 22.29
C SER A 48 10.12 25.83 23.30
N THR A 49 9.81 25.68 24.59
CA THR A 49 10.70 26.02 25.67
C THR A 49 11.69 24.87 25.93
N GLU A 50 12.91 25.16 26.34
CA GLU A 50 13.94 24.13 26.62
C GLU A 50 13.55 23.16 27.74
N SER A 51 12.57 23.50 28.53
CA SER A 51 12.15 22.74 29.70
C SER A 51 11.32 21.47 29.41
N ASP A 52 10.81 21.29 28.18
CA ASP A 52 10.04 20.09 27.84
C ASP A 52 10.36 19.57 26.43
N PRO A 53 11.41 18.74 26.29
CA PRO A 53 11.79 18.15 24.99
C PRO A 53 10.78 17.11 24.49
N ARG A 54 9.85 16.64 25.32
CA ARG A 54 8.96 15.50 25.01
C ARG A 54 7.88 15.79 23.97
N TYR A 55 7.44 17.04 23.85
CA TYR A 55 6.19 17.33 23.10
C TYR A 55 6.31 18.39 22.02
N LYS A 56 7.49 18.90 21.77
CA LYS A 56 7.65 20.10 20.95
C LYS A 56 8.70 19.96 19.89
N ASN A 57 8.97 18.73 19.51
CA ASN A 57 9.83 18.46 18.40
C ASN A 57 9.06 18.59 17.09
N ASP A 58 9.62 19.35 16.25
CA ASP A 58 9.31 19.38 14.84
C ASP A 58 10.21 18.39 14.10
N PHE A 59 9.99 18.19 12.83
CA PHE A 59 10.83 17.33 12.04
C PHE A 59 11.35 18.06 10.81
N GLU A 60 12.52 17.64 10.38
CA GLU A 60 13.17 18.13 9.19
C GLU A 60 13.77 16.96 8.42
N TRP A 61 13.48 16.93 7.12
CA TRP A 61 14.10 15.94 6.24
C TRP A 61 15.51 16.35 5.90
N TYR A 62 16.44 15.40 5.97
CA TYR A 62 17.81 15.64 5.57
C TYR A 62 18.37 14.53 4.67
N PRO A 63 19.31 14.83 3.77
CA PRO A 63 19.88 13.87 2.84
C PRO A 63 20.91 12.97 3.53
N VAL A 64 20.71 11.65 3.49
CA VAL A 64 21.65 10.62 3.98
C VAL A 64 22.41 10.03 2.81
N LEU A 65 21.82 9.18 1.98
CA LEU A 65 22.41 8.66 0.74
C LEU A 65 22.31 9.66 -0.41
N ALA A 66 21.33 10.57 -0.36
CA ALA A 66 21.28 11.71 -1.28
C ALA A 66 22.45 12.66 -1.02
N LYS A 67 22.94 13.29 -2.12
CA LYS A 67 24.12 14.17 -2.12
C LYS A 67 23.72 15.62 -2.34
N VAL A 68 24.31 16.51 -1.56
CA VAL A 68 24.27 17.95 -1.80
C VAL A 68 25.25 18.28 -2.91
N THR A 69 24.83 19.07 -3.90
CA THR A 69 25.64 19.48 -5.05
C THR A 69 25.50 20.97 -5.31
N SER A 70 26.27 21.49 -6.28
CA SER A 70 26.13 22.89 -6.74
C SER A 70 24.74 23.17 -7.36
N LYS A 71 24.08 22.17 -7.94
CA LYS A 71 22.73 22.30 -8.52
C LYS A 71 21.62 22.07 -7.51
N ASN A 72 21.95 21.52 -6.36
CA ASN A 72 21.02 21.10 -5.33
C ASN A 72 21.63 21.36 -3.95
N SER A 73 21.52 22.59 -3.47
CA SER A 73 22.15 23.04 -2.21
C SER A 73 21.49 22.49 -0.94
N ASP A 74 20.25 22.04 -1.03
CA ASP A 74 19.50 21.44 0.09
C ASP A 74 19.50 19.90 0.07
N GLY A 75 20.06 19.30 -1.00
CA GLY A 75 20.13 17.86 -1.17
C GLY A 75 18.80 17.20 -1.54
N LYS A 76 17.70 17.95 -1.67
CA LYS A 76 16.38 17.41 -2.00
C LYS A 76 16.24 17.09 -3.49
N PRO A 77 15.23 16.30 -3.92
CA PRO A 77 15.02 15.98 -5.33
C PRO A 77 14.81 17.24 -6.20
N LEU A 78 15.30 17.19 -7.43
CA LEU A 78 15.03 18.21 -8.44
C LEU A 78 14.04 17.66 -9.47
N ALA A 79 13.01 18.43 -9.80
CA ALA A 79 12.16 18.09 -10.94
C ALA A 79 12.96 18.29 -12.24
N VAL A 80 12.88 17.36 -13.17
CA VAL A 80 13.56 17.41 -14.46
C VAL A 80 12.63 17.03 -15.61
N ASP A 81 12.87 17.62 -16.78
CA ASP A 81 12.21 17.23 -18.02
C ASP A 81 12.84 15.94 -18.60
N ASP A 82 12.33 15.47 -19.74
CA ASP A 82 12.87 14.28 -20.41
C ASP A 82 14.28 14.44 -20.93
N ASN A 83 14.69 15.67 -21.17
CA ASN A 83 16.05 16.00 -21.60
C ASN A 83 17.01 16.16 -20.41
N GLY A 84 16.49 16.02 -19.17
CA GLY A 84 17.26 16.16 -17.93
C GLY A 84 17.49 17.59 -17.48
N ASN A 85 16.80 18.57 -18.08
CA ASN A 85 16.88 19.97 -17.64
C ASN A 85 16.08 20.16 -16.36
N THR A 86 16.62 20.92 -15.43
CA THR A 86 15.93 21.22 -14.16
C THR A 86 14.72 22.13 -14.41
N LEU A 87 13.59 21.70 -13.87
CA LEU A 87 12.35 22.47 -13.86
C LEU A 87 12.24 23.29 -12.58
N SER A 88 11.54 24.42 -12.67
CA SER A 88 11.27 25.24 -11.49
C SER A 88 10.24 24.56 -10.61
N VAL A 89 10.61 24.34 -9.34
CA VAL A 89 9.70 23.78 -8.34
C VAL A 89 9.29 24.90 -7.40
N SER A 90 7.99 25.16 -7.33
CA SER A 90 7.44 26.06 -6.32
C SER A 90 7.13 25.25 -5.06
N ASP A 91 7.75 25.59 -3.95
CA ASP A 91 7.45 24.99 -2.64
C ASP A 91 6.05 25.39 -2.10
N SER A 92 5.36 26.30 -2.78
CA SER A 92 4.09 26.87 -2.33
C SER A 92 2.88 26.61 -3.23
N GLY A 93 2.96 25.72 -4.21
CA GLY A 93 1.85 25.51 -5.14
C GLY A 93 2.04 24.29 -6.01
N ASN A 94 1.06 23.98 -6.81
CA ASN A 94 0.82 22.85 -7.69
C ASN A 94 1.99 22.35 -8.57
N GLY A 95 3.21 22.37 -8.05
CA GLY A 95 4.41 21.87 -8.72
C GLY A 95 4.46 20.34 -8.74
N LEU A 96 3.45 19.71 -9.35
CA LEU A 96 3.43 18.27 -9.54
C LEU A 96 4.31 17.92 -10.74
N HIS A 97 5.25 17.01 -10.53
CA HIS A 97 6.12 16.49 -11.58
C HIS A 97 6.22 14.99 -11.51
N SER A 98 6.32 14.34 -12.66
CA SER A 98 6.49 12.89 -12.74
C SER A 98 7.94 12.47 -12.52
N LYS A 99 8.90 13.25 -12.98
CA LYS A 99 10.32 12.88 -13.01
C LYS A 99 11.16 13.71 -12.08
N TRP A 100 11.88 13.02 -11.21
CA TRP A 100 12.68 13.62 -10.15
C TRP A 100 14.11 13.10 -10.17
N ARG A 101 15.09 13.98 -10.11
CA ARG A 101 16.51 13.67 -10.02
C ARG A 101 17.01 13.77 -8.61
N ILE A 102 17.71 12.74 -8.16
CA ILE A 102 18.34 12.65 -6.86
C ILE A 102 19.83 12.41 -7.09
N TYR A 103 20.66 13.38 -6.71
CA TYR A 103 22.10 13.12 -6.65
C TYR A 103 22.40 12.19 -5.49
N VAL A 104 23.31 11.24 -5.70
CA VAL A 104 23.58 10.17 -4.73
C VAL A 104 25.03 10.15 -4.30
N LYS A 105 25.26 9.70 -3.08
CA LYS A 105 26.62 9.44 -2.58
C LYS A 105 27.12 8.08 -3.05
N THR A 106 28.40 8.01 -3.36
CA THR A 106 29.10 6.81 -3.79
C THR A 106 30.37 6.60 -2.95
N GLY A 107 31.16 5.63 -3.33
CA GLY A 107 32.47 5.39 -2.73
C GLY A 107 33.40 6.61 -2.77
N GLU A 108 33.27 7.48 -3.77
CA GLU A 108 33.97 8.75 -3.89
C GLU A 108 33.61 9.71 -2.75
N ASP A 109 32.37 9.65 -2.25
CA ASP A 109 31.89 10.45 -1.12
C ASP A 109 32.16 9.77 0.24
N GLY A 110 32.87 8.64 0.23
CA GLY A 110 33.19 7.86 1.40
C GLY A 110 32.11 6.85 1.82
N LEU A 111 31.05 6.67 1.00
CA LEU A 111 30.04 5.63 1.24
C LEU A 111 30.60 4.25 0.94
N LYS A 112 30.60 3.37 1.94
CA LYS A 112 31.24 2.06 1.87
C LYS A 112 30.37 0.99 2.51
N TYR A 113 30.41 -0.20 1.96
CA TYR A 113 29.89 -1.39 2.60
C TYR A 113 30.71 -1.76 3.85
N ALA A 114 30.02 -2.25 4.86
CA ALA A 114 30.64 -2.78 6.06
C ALA A 114 30.07 -4.16 6.39
N THR A 115 30.92 -5.04 6.91
CA THR A 115 30.55 -6.36 7.40
C THR A 115 31.51 -6.83 8.49
N ALA A 116 30.99 -7.57 9.46
CA ALA A 116 31.78 -8.29 10.45
C ALA A 116 32.10 -9.74 10.01
N SER A 117 31.54 -10.19 8.91
CA SER A 117 31.76 -11.53 8.37
C SER A 117 33.20 -11.69 7.89
N THR A 118 33.89 -12.68 8.44
CA THR A 118 35.23 -13.06 7.96
C THR A 118 35.17 -13.71 6.57
N LYS A 119 34.09 -14.42 6.26
CA LYS A 119 33.86 -15.03 4.94
C LYS A 119 33.62 -13.99 3.86
N ARG A 120 33.13 -12.80 4.24
CA ARG A 120 32.76 -11.71 3.34
C ARG A 120 33.69 -10.51 3.45
N SER A 121 34.85 -10.69 4.08
CA SER A 121 35.80 -9.62 4.40
C SER A 121 36.24 -8.79 3.19
N LYS A 122 36.22 -9.35 1.96
CA LYS A 122 36.53 -8.61 0.73
C LYS A 122 35.56 -7.45 0.42
N TYR A 123 34.36 -7.49 1.01
CA TYR A 123 33.37 -6.42 0.84
C TYR A 123 33.49 -5.33 1.91
N ASN A 124 34.19 -5.60 3.01
CA ASN A 124 34.35 -4.63 4.05
C ASN A 124 35.22 -3.46 3.58
N GLY A 125 34.66 -2.26 3.58
CA GLY A 125 35.33 -1.06 3.05
C GLY A 125 35.28 -0.90 1.53
N LYS A 126 34.61 -1.80 0.78
CA LYS A 126 34.35 -1.64 -0.64
C LYS A 126 33.42 -0.44 -0.86
N GLY A 127 33.78 0.47 -1.78
CA GLY A 127 32.95 1.61 -2.15
C GLY A 127 31.64 1.19 -2.76
N VAL A 128 30.57 1.94 -2.48
CA VAL A 128 29.29 1.82 -3.15
C VAL A 128 29.38 2.47 -4.51
N ASN A 129 28.92 1.79 -5.55
CA ASN A 129 28.86 2.30 -6.93
C ASN A 129 27.45 2.73 -7.30
N ILE A 130 27.33 3.46 -8.38
CA ILE A 130 26.03 3.93 -8.88
C ILE A 130 25.14 2.75 -9.33
N GLU A 131 25.73 1.70 -9.92
CA GLU A 131 24.99 0.50 -10.30
C GLU A 131 24.39 -0.25 -9.12
N ASP A 132 24.99 -0.14 -7.94
CA ASP A 132 24.49 -0.79 -6.74
C ASP A 132 23.09 -0.26 -6.37
N TYR A 133 22.81 1.02 -6.66
CA TYR A 133 21.48 1.61 -6.50
C TYR A 133 20.48 1.09 -7.53
N VAL A 134 20.90 0.99 -8.79
CA VAL A 134 20.03 0.46 -9.85
C VAL A 134 19.76 -1.02 -9.62
N PHE A 135 20.79 -1.78 -9.26
CA PHE A 135 20.66 -3.20 -8.99
C PHE A 135 19.74 -3.48 -7.80
N ALA A 136 19.80 -2.67 -6.73
CA ALA A 136 18.89 -2.79 -5.60
C ALA A 136 17.42 -2.66 -6.02
N MET A 137 17.11 -1.68 -6.88
CA MET A 137 15.75 -1.51 -7.39
C MET A 137 15.35 -2.67 -8.32
N LYS A 138 16.27 -3.19 -9.14
CA LYS A 138 16.02 -4.39 -9.93
C LYS A 138 15.73 -5.61 -9.07
N VAL A 139 16.48 -5.80 -7.99
CA VAL A 139 16.23 -6.88 -7.00
C VAL A 139 14.84 -6.72 -6.40
N LEU A 140 14.49 -5.52 -5.95
CA LEU A 140 13.19 -5.26 -5.33
C LEU A 140 12.02 -5.52 -6.29
N LEU A 141 12.12 -5.06 -7.54
CA LEU A 141 11.06 -5.16 -8.55
C LEU A 141 11.05 -6.48 -9.33
N ASN A 142 11.94 -7.41 -9.03
CA ASN A 142 12.05 -8.67 -9.77
C ASN A 142 11.03 -9.72 -9.27
N GLN A 143 10.17 -10.22 -10.17
CA GLN A 143 9.18 -11.23 -9.80
C GLN A 143 9.80 -12.58 -9.38
N LYS A 144 10.96 -12.93 -9.94
CA LYS A 144 11.68 -14.14 -9.54
C LYS A 144 12.15 -14.07 -8.09
N ASP A 145 12.50 -12.87 -7.62
CA ASP A 145 12.86 -12.61 -6.23
C ASP A 145 11.62 -12.62 -5.34
N ALA A 146 10.50 -12.14 -5.87
CA ALA A 146 9.19 -12.11 -5.23
C ALA A 146 9.24 -11.51 -3.80
N TYR A 147 9.91 -10.37 -3.66
CA TYR A 147 9.97 -9.68 -2.38
C TYR A 147 8.67 -8.93 -2.09
N TYR A 148 8.25 -8.98 -0.85
CA TYR A 148 6.98 -8.40 -0.39
C TYR A 148 6.83 -6.92 -0.73
N ARG A 149 7.91 -6.13 -0.59
CA ARG A 149 7.89 -4.68 -0.81
C ARG A 149 7.87 -4.26 -2.28
N SER A 150 7.97 -5.18 -3.22
CA SER A 150 7.84 -4.85 -4.65
C SER A 150 6.51 -4.17 -4.98
N SER A 151 5.43 -4.57 -4.29
CA SER A 151 4.10 -3.97 -4.45
C SER A 151 4.07 -2.46 -4.16
N SER A 152 4.94 -1.97 -3.28
CA SER A 152 5.01 -0.54 -2.94
C SER A 152 5.40 0.36 -4.14
N TYR A 153 6.04 -0.22 -5.17
CA TYR A 153 6.53 0.52 -6.33
C TYR A 153 5.98 0.03 -7.68
N THR A 154 5.17 -1.03 -7.66
CA THR A 154 4.50 -1.57 -8.85
C THR A 154 3.04 -1.17 -8.94
N SER A 155 2.55 -0.39 -7.99
CA SER A 155 1.15 0.04 -7.91
C SER A 155 0.99 1.29 -7.03
N GLY A 156 -0.19 1.91 -7.12
CA GLY A 156 -0.60 3.01 -6.24
C GLY A 156 0.15 4.32 -6.49
N THR A 157 0.16 5.17 -5.46
CA THR A 157 0.75 6.51 -5.54
C THR A 157 2.27 6.52 -5.74
N ASN A 158 2.94 5.44 -5.37
CA ASN A 158 4.39 5.31 -5.45
C ASN A 158 4.85 4.54 -6.69
N GLU A 159 3.92 4.17 -7.57
CA GLU A 159 4.25 3.36 -8.74
C GLU A 159 5.28 4.04 -9.61
N ILE A 160 6.39 3.34 -9.84
CA ILE A 160 7.44 3.77 -10.76
C ILE A 160 7.04 3.36 -12.19
N LYS A 161 7.17 4.28 -13.14
CA LYS A 161 6.88 4.02 -14.57
C LYS A 161 7.54 2.73 -15.03
N GLY A 162 6.76 1.83 -15.64
CA GLY A 162 7.24 0.55 -16.17
C GLY A 162 7.60 -0.52 -15.14
N ALA A 163 7.51 -0.24 -13.83
CA ALA A 163 7.87 -1.20 -12.78
C ALA A 163 6.98 -2.45 -12.79
N ALA A 164 5.67 -2.28 -12.95
CA ALA A 164 4.74 -3.40 -13.05
C ALA A 164 5.04 -4.29 -14.26
N SER A 165 5.38 -3.68 -15.42
CA SER A 165 5.78 -4.40 -16.63
C SER A 165 7.08 -5.18 -16.42
N TYR A 166 8.07 -4.56 -15.79
CA TYR A 166 9.33 -5.22 -15.42
C TYR A 166 9.08 -6.43 -14.50
N TYR A 167 8.29 -6.22 -13.44
CA TYR A 167 7.91 -7.29 -12.53
C TYR A 167 7.32 -8.49 -13.29
N ASN A 168 6.36 -8.27 -14.17
CA ASN A 168 5.72 -9.34 -14.94
C ASN A 168 6.66 -10.06 -15.91
N LYS A 169 7.63 -9.34 -16.50
CA LYS A 169 8.63 -9.92 -17.44
C LYS A 169 9.71 -10.74 -16.74
N THR A 170 9.94 -10.55 -15.46
CA THR A 170 11.05 -11.17 -14.71
C THR A 170 10.67 -12.43 -13.94
N LYS A 171 9.52 -13.02 -14.19
CA LYS A 171 9.03 -14.24 -13.52
C LYS A 171 10.04 -15.40 -13.50
N ASN A 172 10.82 -15.55 -14.57
CA ASN A 172 11.73 -16.70 -14.76
C ASN A 172 13.21 -16.32 -14.76
N ILE A 173 13.54 -15.05 -14.59
CA ILE A 173 14.91 -14.54 -14.65
C ILE A 173 15.15 -13.62 -13.45
N GLY A 174 16.29 -13.79 -12.80
CA GLY A 174 16.73 -12.89 -11.72
C GLY A 174 17.26 -11.56 -12.28
N PRO A 175 17.56 -10.60 -11.39
CA PRO A 175 18.03 -9.27 -11.78
C PRO A 175 19.42 -9.35 -12.47
N VAL A 176 19.62 -8.51 -13.50
CA VAL A 176 20.88 -8.41 -14.24
C VAL A 176 21.55 -7.08 -13.90
N ALA A 177 22.80 -7.14 -13.46
CA ALA A 177 23.58 -5.96 -13.12
C ALA A 177 24.04 -5.21 -14.36
N GLY A 178 24.10 -3.90 -14.25
CA GLY A 178 24.80 -3.04 -15.19
C GLY A 178 26.31 -3.07 -15.00
N THR A 179 27.00 -2.21 -15.73
CA THR A 179 28.44 -1.93 -15.58
C THR A 179 28.72 -0.45 -15.54
N HIS A 180 29.78 -0.09 -14.85
CA HIS A 180 30.23 1.28 -14.68
C HIS A 180 31.71 1.40 -15.01
N ASP A 181 32.07 2.47 -15.68
CA ASP A 181 33.47 2.83 -15.96
C ASP A 181 33.80 4.11 -15.19
N ASP A 182 34.59 3.97 -14.14
CA ASP A 182 35.02 5.10 -13.27
C ASP A 182 35.76 6.20 -14.07
N SER A 183 36.47 5.86 -15.14
CA SER A 183 37.26 6.81 -15.90
C SER A 183 36.43 7.72 -16.82
N THR A 184 35.32 7.22 -17.30
CA THR A 184 34.41 7.91 -18.23
C THR A 184 33.05 8.25 -17.61
N HIS A 185 32.79 7.79 -16.41
CA HIS A 185 31.48 7.86 -15.73
C HIS A 185 30.34 7.23 -16.54
N LYS A 186 30.70 6.35 -17.50
CA LYS A 186 29.70 5.69 -18.33
C LYS A 186 29.03 4.56 -17.57
N ILE A 187 27.71 4.64 -17.53
CA ILE A 187 26.85 3.59 -17.00
C ILE A 187 26.26 2.81 -18.19
N THR A 188 26.32 1.51 -18.13
CA THR A 188 25.72 0.63 -19.16
C THR A 188 24.81 -0.36 -18.47
N ASP A 189 23.53 -0.29 -18.78
CA ASP A 189 22.57 -1.29 -18.32
C ASP A 189 22.61 -2.50 -19.26
N ASN A 190 22.73 -3.68 -18.68
CA ASN A 190 22.78 -4.94 -19.40
C ASN A 190 21.43 -5.69 -19.36
N ASP A 191 20.45 -5.17 -18.64
CA ASP A 191 19.11 -5.75 -18.56
C ASP A 191 18.18 -5.14 -19.61
N SER A 192 17.90 -5.89 -20.66
CA SER A 192 17.03 -5.42 -21.74
C SER A 192 15.58 -5.13 -21.29
N ASN A 193 15.14 -5.68 -20.15
CA ASN A 193 13.81 -5.42 -19.59
C ASN A 193 13.77 -4.11 -18.78
N TRP A 194 14.93 -3.57 -18.38
CA TRP A 194 15.02 -2.39 -17.51
C TRP A 194 14.90 -1.05 -18.23
N LYS A 195 15.14 -1.01 -19.54
CA LYS A 195 15.22 0.23 -20.33
C LYS A 195 13.98 1.14 -20.23
N ASP A 196 12.80 0.53 -20.00
CA ASP A 196 11.51 1.22 -19.94
C ASP A 196 11.07 1.53 -18.49
N VAL A 197 11.87 1.15 -17.50
CA VAL A 197 11.60 1.41 -16.09
C VAL A 197 12.03 2.84 -15.75
N GLY A 198 11.19 3.57 -15.07
CA GLY A 198 11.42 4.95 -14.66
C GLY A 198 12.41 5.13 -13.50
N TYR A 199 13.37 4.24 -13.34
CA TYR A 199 14.44 4.34 -12.36
C TYR A 199 15.78 4.17 -13.08
N GLN A 200 16.42 5.28 -13.42
CA GLN A 200 17.59 5.31 -14.28
C GLN A 200 18.74 6.10 -13.65
N ALA A 201 19.94 5.61 -13.79
CA ALA A 201 21.13 6.29 -13.28
C ALA A 201 21.85 7.09 -14.36
N GLY A 202 22.55 8.15 -13.94
CA GLY A 202 23.38 8.96 -14.80
C GLY A 202 24.47 9.72 -14.04
N TYR A 203 25.29 10.45 -14.78
CA TYR A 203 26.32 11.33 -14.26
C TYR A 203 26.14 12.75 -14.78
N ASP A 204 26.13 13.72 -13.89
CA ASP A 204 26.05 15.13 -14.22
C ASP A 204 27.45 15.75 -14.07
N SER A 205 28.09 16.05 -15.20
CA SER A 205 29.45 16.59 -15.23
C SER A 205 29.55 18.01 -14.65
N GLU A 206 28.48 18.82 -14.70
CA GLU A 206 28.45 20.16 -14.13
C GLU A 206 28.30 20.11 -12.59
N ALA A 207 27.53 19.18 -12.10
CA ALA A 207 27.40 18.93 -10.67
C ALA A 207 28.56 18.09 -10.10
N GLY A 208 29.33 17.41 -10.97
CA GLY A 208 30.38 16.48 -10.56
C GLY A 208 29.81 15.32 -9.70
N ALA A 209 28.66 14.78 -10.07
CA ALA A 209 27.94 13.82 -9.23
C ALA A 209 27.10 12.82 -10.02
N TYR A 210 27.04 11.61 -9.51
CA TYR A 210 26.07 10.61 -9.96
C TYR A 210 24.69 10.95 -9.45
N TYR A 211 23.67 10.53 -10.22
CA TYR A 211 22.27 10.70 -9.87
C TYR A 211 21.44 9.48 -10.24
N VAL A 212 20.28 9.41 -9.63
CA VAL A 212 19.17 8.53 -10.03
C VAL A 212 18.01 9.43 -10.42
N ASP A 213 17.47 9.20 -11.61
CA ASP A 213 16.20 9.78 -12.04
C ASP A 213 15.09 8.77 -11.71
N VAL A 214 14.07 9.23 -10.99
CA VAL A 214 12.88 8.44 -10.66
C VAL A 214 11.69 9.07 -11.37
N THR A 215 10.98 8.27 -12.17
CA THR A 215 9.76 8.68 -12.85
C THR A 215 8.59 7.92 -12.26
N TYR A 216 7.67 8.64 -11.65
CA TYR A 216 6.44 8.09 -11.09
C TYR A 216 5.32 8.13 -12.13
N ASN A 217 4.41 7.15 -12.07
CA ASN A 217 3.20 7.17 -12.87
C ASN A 217 2.22 8.25 -12.38
N VAL A 218 2.18 8.47 -11.06
CA VAL A 218 1.42 9.57 -10.45
C VAL A 218 2.35 10.74 -10.21
N PRO A 219 2.16 11.88 -10.86
CA PRO A 219 2.92 13.07 -10.55
C PRO A 219 2.72 13.49 -9.11
N CYS A 220 3.78 13.91 -8.49
CA CYS A 220 3.79 14.28 -7.09
C CYS A 220 4.59 15.58 -6.88
N ASP A 221 4.37 16.20 -5.74
CA ASP A 221 5.18 17.33 -5.31
C ASP A 221 6.56 16.86 -4.80
N ARG A 222 7.43 17.82 -4.54
CA ARG A 222 8.80 17.56 -4.09
C ARG A 222 8.86 16.79 -2.77
N PHE A 223 7.93 17.08 -1.85
CA PHE A 223 7.89 16.37 -0.56
C PHE A 223 7.54 14.90 -0.77
N ASN A 224 6.50 14.62 -1.53
CA ASN A 224 6.09 13.25 -1.83
C ASN A 224 7.16 12.50 -2.63
N ALA A 225 7.79 13.13 -3.63
CA ALA A 225 8.89 12.52 -4.37
C ALA A 225 10.04 12.11 -3.43
N MET A 226 10.37 12.93 -2.44
CA MET A 226 11.36 12.62 -1.43
C MET A 226 10.89 11.51 -0.47
N TYR A 227 9.66 11.60 0.01
CA TYR A 227 9.09 10.64 0.96
C TYR A 227 8.96 9.23 0.37
N GLN A 228 8.53 9.14 -0.89
CA GLN A 228 8.33 7.86 -1.57
C GLN A 228 9.61 7.03 -1.71
N ILE A 229 10.77 7.67 -1.74
CA ILE A 229 12.07 6.99 -1.80
C ILE A 229 12.87 7.07 -0.49
N ALA A 230 12.30 7.66 0.57
CA ALA A 230 12.91 7.64 1.90
C ALA A 230 12.70 6.29 2.61
N ASP A 231 12.78 5.21 1.86
CA ASP A 231 12.64 3.83 2.34
C ASP A 231 13.99 3.12 2.28
N SER A 232 14.47 2.63 3.41
CA SER A 232 15.72 1.86 3.49
C SER A 232 15.67 0.53 2.72
N ASN A 233 14.50 0.08 2.27
CA ASN A 233 14.38 -1.11 1.43
C ASN A 233 14.94 -0.93 0.01
N ILE A 234 15.29 0.28 -0.39
CA ILE A 234 15.92 0.59 -1.69
C ILE A 234 17.36 1.06 -1.55
N GLU A 235 18.02 0.70 -0.44
CA GLU A 235 19.45 0.96 -0.26
C GLU A 235 20.31 0.23 -1.30
N PRO A 236 21.52 0.72 -1.61
CA PRO A 236 22.37 0.08 -2.63
C PRO A 236 22.76 -1.36 -2.24
N ILE A 237 22.73 -2.26 -3.21
CA ILE A 237 23.08 -3.66 -3.06
C ILE A 237 24.23 -3.99 -4.02
N ASN A 238 25.33 -4.52 -3.48
CA ASN A 238 26.43 -4.98 -4.32
C ASN A 238 26.07 -6.25 -5.10
N PRO A 239 26.07 -6.23 -6.45
CA PRO A 239 25.62 -7.36 -7.25
C PRO A 239 26.42 -8.64 -7.04
N GLU A 240 27.76 -8.53 -6.89
CA GLU A 240 28.64 -9.66 -6.65
C GLU A 240 28.33 -10.32 -5.31
N PHE A 241 28.14 -9.52 -4.27
CA PHE A 241 27.76 -10.03 -2.93
C PHE A 241 26.40 -10.72 -2.97
N TYR A 242 25.40 -10.08 -3.58
CA TYR A 242 24.06 -10.66 -3.73
C TYR A 242 24.13 -12.00 -4.45
N GLY A 243 24.89 -12.07 -5.55
CA GLY A 243 25.11 -13.32 -6.29
C GLY A 243 25.78 -14.41 -5.47
N GLU A 244 26.79 -14.08 -4.67
CA GLU A 244 27.45 -15.05 -3.80
C GLU A 244 26.54 -15.63 -2.72
N VAL A 245 25.63 -14.81 -2.19
CA VAL A 245 24.70 -15.21 -1.14
C VAL A 245 23.55 -16.03 -1.71
N THR A 246 22.95 -15.56 -2.80
CA THR A 246 21.72 -16.14 -3.35
C THR A 246 21.96 -17.20 -4.42
N GLY A 247 23.18 -17.31 -4.92
CA GLY A 247 23.51 -18.20 -6.06
C GLY A 247 23.14 -17.61 -7.42
N LEU A 248 22.82 -16.31 -7.50
CA LEU A 248 22.59 -15.59 -8.75
C LEU A 248 23.91 -15.40 -9.51
N ASP A 249 23.87 -15.53 -10.83
CA ASP A 249 24.85 -14.92 -11.72
C ASP A 249 24.32 -13.51 -12.12
N PRO A 250 24.85 -12.43 -11.55
CA PRO A 250 24.34 -11.09 -11.80
C PRO A 250 24.59 -10.59 -13.22
N THR A 251 25.38 -11.30 -14.03
CA THR A 251 25.63 -10.94 -15.43
C THR A 251 24.57 -11.50 -16.37
N THR A 252 23.91 -12.58 -16.00
CA THR A 252 22.94 -13.29 -16.84
C THR A 252 21.54 -13.36 -16.25
N GLY A 253 21.38 -13.08 -14.95
CA GLY A 253 20.12 -13.26 -14.24
C GLY A 253 19.74 -14.72 -13.97
N GLY A 254 20.60 -15.65 -14.33
CA GLY A 254 20.43 -17.09 -14.05
C GLY A 254 21.09 -17.54 -12.75
N GLY A 255 21.05 -18.85 -12.50
CA GLY A 255 21.86 -19.44 -11.42
C GLY A 255 23.35 -19.44 -11.79
N ALA A 256 24.22 -19.09 -10.85
CA ALA A 256 25.66 -19.23 -11.02
C ALA A 256 26.04 -20.71 -11.24
N LYS A 257 27.14 -20.95 -11.96
CA LYS A 257 27.55 -22.32 -12.32
C LYS A 257 27.57 -23.24 -11.09
N GLY A 258 26.75 -24.28 -11.13
CA GLY A 258 26.64 -25.30 -10.07
C GLY A 258 25.82 -24.87 -8.86
N LYS A 259 25.10 -23.73 -8.92
CA LYS A 259 24.22 -23.23 -7.85
C LYS A 259 22.80 -23.02 -8.36
N SER A 260 21.83 -23.19 -7.50
CA SER A 260 20.45 -22.76 -7.72
C SER A 260 20.27 -21.34 -7.18
N PHE A 261 19.68 -20.46 -7.96
CA PHE A 261 19.32 -19.12 -7.48
C PHE A 261 18.18 -19.20 -6.46
N ASN A 262 18.42 -18.68 -5.27
CA ASN A 262 17.46 -18.58 -4.18
C ASN A 262 17.53 -17.19 -3.53
N PRO A 263 16.72 -16.24 -3.96
CA PRO A 263 16.71 -14.85 -3.44
C PRO A 263 16.42 -14.76 -1.95
N LYS A 264 15.66 -15.74 -1.41
CA LYS A 264 15.30 -15.76 0.01
C LYS A 264 16.49 -16.01 0.96
N GLN A 265 17.68 -16.27 0.41
CA GLN A 265 18.90 -16.37 1.22
C GLN A 265 19.52 -15.00 1.57
N TYR A 266 19.15 -13.93 0.86
CA TYR A 266 19.63 -12.60 1.18
C TYR A 266 19.03 -12.11 2.51
N GLY A 267 19.87 -11.92 3.53
CA GLY A 267 19.47 -11.57 4.89
C GLY A 267 18.68 -12.66 5.65
N ALA A 268 18.53 -13.86 5.09
CA ALA A 268 17.78 -14.98 5.68
C ALA A 268 18.30 -16.35 5.20
N PRO A 269 19.53 -16.72 5.51
CA PRO A 269 20.08 -17.98 5.04
C PRO A 269 19.32 -19.19 5.59
N ASN A 270 19.23 -20.25 4.81
CA ASN A 270 18.69 -21.54 5.22
C ASN A 270 19.65 -22.22 6.20
N GLY A 271 19.61 -21.83 7.46
CA GLY A 271 20.46 -22.42 8.49
C GLY A 271 20.00 -22.06 9.89
N THR A 272 20.21 -22.94 10.82
CA THR A 272 19.89 -22.74 12.24
C THR A 272 20.96 -21.99 13.01
N ASN A 273 22.07 -21.62 12.35
CA ASN A 273 23.19 -20.95 12.98
C ASN A 273 23.16 -19.44 12.70
N GLY A 274 23.02 -18.65 13.73
CA GLY A 274 22.97 -17.18 13.65
C GLY A 274 24.18 -16.52 12.97
N SER A 275 25.31 -17.19 12.84
CA SER A 275 26.47 -16.72 12.08
C SER A 275 26.19 -16.57 10.58
N GLU A 276 25.24 -17.30 10.03
CA GLU A 276 24.91 -17.25 8.61
C GLU A 276 24.17 -15.96 8.25
N ILE A 277 23.37 -15.38 9.15
CA ILE A 277 22.74 -14.07 8.96
C ILE A 277 23.79 -12.98 8.81
N VAL A 278 24.84 -12.99 9.63
CA VAL A 278 25.96 -12.04 9.53
C VAL A 278 26.69 -12.17 8.18
N ASP A 279 26.73 -13.37 7.62
CA ASP A 279 27.36 -13.66 6.33
C ASP A 279 26.49 -13.32 5.12
N SER A 280 25.20 -13.03 5.31
CA SER A 280 24.18 -12.91 4.25
C SER A 280 23.72 -11.50 3.94
N ILE A 281 24.21 -10.49 4.67
CA ILE A 281 23.88 -9.09 4.46
C ILE A 281 25.10 -8.19 4.67
N LEU A 282 25.17 -7.09 3.93
CA LEU A 282 26.12 -5.99 4.15
C LEU A 282 25.41 -4.84 4.83
N SER A 283 26.14 -4.04 5.57
CA SER A 283 25.66 -2.77 6.09
C SER A 283 26.04 -1.62 5.16
N VAL A 284 25.12 -0.74 4.90
CA VAL A 284 25.31 0.61 4.35
C VAL A 284 24.79 1.66 5.32
N GLY A 285 24.89 1.38 6.60
CA GLY A 285 24.38 2.19 7.70
C GLY A 285 25.41 2.48 8.78
N PRO A 286 24.98 3.17 9.85
CA PRO A 286 25.85 3.62 10.94
C PRO A 286 26.33 2.49 11.87
N TYR A 287 25.71 1.31 11.78
CA TYR A 287 26.12 0.13 12.56
C TYR A 287 26.32 -1.10 11.66
N VAL A 288 26.98 -2.10 12.19
CA VAL A 288 27.28 -3.38 11.53
C VAL A 288 26.81 -4.52 12.40
N LEU A 289 26.05 -5.45 11.85
CA LEU A 289 25.65 -6.68 12.55
C LEU A 289 26.86 -7.55 12.81
N THR A 290 27.14 -7.87 14.07
CA THR A 290 28.30 -8.65 14.49
C THR A 290 27.98 -9.99 15.14
N GLU A 291 26.79 -10.11 15.71
CA GLU A 291 26.31 -11.34 16.34
C GLU A 291 24.82 -11.49 16.17
N TRP A 292 24.40 -12.70 15.89
CA TRP A 292 22.99 -13.06 15.80
C TRP A 292 22.78 -14.41 16.48
N ASN A 293 21.95 -14.42 17.50
CA ASN A 293 21.51 -15.63 18.17
C ASN A 293 20.02 -15.52 18.48
N ASP A 294 19.25 -16.31 17.77
CA ASP A 294 17.78 -16.27 17.79
C ASP A 294 17.16 -16.45 19.17
N SER A 295 17.89 -17.09 20.08
CA SER A 295 17.41 -17.45 21.42
C SER A 295 17.88 -16.48 22.50
N SER A 296 18.82 -15.57 22.18
CA SER A 296 19.41 -14.73 23.23
C SER A 296 19.64 -13.27 22.85
N LYS A 297 20.21 -12.97 21.69
CA LYS A 297 20.55 -11.58 21.34
C LYS A 297 20.99 -11.39 19.90
N ALA A 298 20.83 -10.15 19.41
CA ALA A 298 21.54 -9.61 18.26
C ALA A 298 22.43 -8.44 18.71
N ILE A 299 23.63 -8.33 18.15
CA ILE A 299 24.58 -7.26 18.46
C ILE A 299 24.97 -6.51 17.21
N PHE A 300 24.78 -5.20 17.27
CA PHE A 300 25.21 -4.24 16.27
C PHE A 300 26.33 -3.38 16.83
N LYS A 301 27.48 -3.34 16.17
CA LYS A 301 28.59 -2.45 16.52
C LYS A 301 28.59 -1.24 15.63
N ARG A 302 28.94 -0.09 16.19
CA ARG A 302 29.06 1.14 15.44
C ARG A 302 30.05 0.98 14.29
N ASN A 303 29.67 1.48 13.12
CA ASN A 303 30.53 1.59 11.96
C ASN A 303 31.34 2.89 12.05
N ASP A 304 32.56 2.81 12.56
CA ASP A 304 33.43 3.99 12.72
C ASP A 304 33.93 4.54 11.36
N GLU A 305 33.76 3.74 10.28
CA GLU A 305 34.04 4.15 8.89
C GLU A 305 32.82 4.80 8.21
N TRP A 306 31.68 4.87 8.89
CA TRP A 306 30.50 5.54 8.39
C TRP A 306 30.77 7.00 8.06
N PHE A 307 30.47 7.44 6.85
CA PHE A 307 30.89 8.74 6.31
C PHE A 307 30.42 9.94 7.17
N GLU A 308 29.20 9.90 7.72
CA GLU A 308 28.71 10.95 8.61
C GLU A 308 29.47 10.98 9.94
N ARG A 309 29.72 9.79 10.51
CA ARG A 309 30.50 9.66 11.73
C ARG A 309 31.94 10.14 11.57
N LYS A 310 32.54 9.92 10.39
CA LYS A 310 33.86 10.44 10.07
C LYS A 310 33.87 11.95 9.99
N LYS A 311 32.80 12.56 9.42
CA LYS A 311 32.64 13.99 9.29
C LYS A 311 32.37 14.64 10.65
N ASP A 312 31.52 14.02 11.47
CA ASP A 312 31.13 14.52 12.79
C ASP A 312 31.12 13.41 13.83
N LYS A 313 32.10 13.41 14.71
CA LYS A 313 32.21 12.42 15.80
C LYS A 313 31.21 12.65 16.94
N SER A 314 30.45 13.73 16.92
CA SER A 314 29.41 14.01 17.91
C SER A 314 28.12 13.23 17.68
N ILE A 315 27.91 12.69 16.48
CA ILE A 315 26.75 11.85 16.11
C ILE A 315 27.11 10.36 16.21
N TYR A 316 26.11 9.49 16.27
CA TYR A 316 26.29 8.04 16.45
C TYR A 316 27.26 7.69 17.57
N ARG A 317 27.07 8.31 18.74
CA ARG A 317 28.00 8.21 19.87
C ARG A 317 27.97 6.84 20.54
N ILE A 318 26.84 6.13 20.45
CA ILE A 318 26.62 4.82 21.07
C ILE A 318 27.55 3.80 20.39
N PRO A 319 28.44 3.10 21.14
CA PRO A 319 29.41 2.19 20.53
C PRO A 319 28.80 0.94 19.91
N GLY A 320 27.58 0.58 20.31
CA GLY A 320 26.84 -0.54 19.77
C GLY A 320 25.48 -0.70 20.43
N VAL A 321 24.67 -1.57 19.87
CA VAL A 321 23.33 -1.91 20.34
C VAL A 321 23.28 -3.43 20.58
N CYS A 322 22.75 -3.83 21.71
CA CYS A 322 22.46 -5.23 22.05
C CYS A 322 20.94 -5.37 22.20
N ILE A 323 20.32 -6.07 21.27
CA ILE A 323 18.90 -6.44 21.38
C ILE A 323 18.84 -7.82 22.03
N ARG A 324 18.35 -7.89 23.24
CA ARG A 324 18.16 -9.16 23.96
C ARG A 324 16.87 -9.82 23.48
N ILE A 325 16.91 -11.12 23.31
CA ILE A 325 15.74 -11.90 22.96
C ILE A 325 15.27 -12.63 24.22
N THR A 326 14.00 -12.41 24.58
CA THR A 326 13.44 -13.01 25.79
C THR A 326 11.95 -13.33 25.65
N THR A 327 11.61 -14.57 25.95
CA THR A 327 10.21 -15.00 26.06
C THR A 327 9.54 -14.56 27.37
N GLN A 328 10.31 -14.07 28.32
CA GLN A 328 9.75 -13.61 29.60
C GLN A 328 8.83 -12.41 29.42
N ALA A 329 9.16 -11.53 28.47
CA ALA A 329 8.31 -10.40 28.11
C ALA A 329 6.99 -10.81 27.44
N GLN A 330 6.89 -12.01 26.88
CA GLN A 330 5.63 -12.56 26.35
C GLN A 330 4.66 -12.95 27.48
N ASN A 331 5.20 -13.34 28.63
CA ASN A 331 4.41 -13.77 29.79
C ASN A 331 4.21 -12.66 30.82
N ASP A 332 5.04 -11.62 30.81
CA ASP A 332 4.98 -10.45 31.68
C ASP A 332 5.23 -9.18 30.85
N GLN A 333 4.15 -8.51 30.47
CA GLN A 333 4.21 -7.25 29.73
C GLN A 333 5.02 -6.15 30.43
N TYR A 334 5.18 -6.24 31.76
CA TYR A 334 5.96 -5.29 32.54
C TYR A 334 7.44 -5.69 32.67
N TRP A 335 7.85 -6.80 32.07
CA TRP A 335 9.23 -7.30 32.21
C TRP A 335 10.26 -6.23 31.80
N GLY A 336 10.09 -5.59 30.65
CA GLY A 336 11.01 -4.58 30.16
C GLY A 336 11.13 -3.37 31.10
N VAL A 337 10.01 -2.83 31.56
CA VAL A 337 9.98 -1.71 32.52
C VAL A 337 10.60 -2.11 33.86
N LYS A 338 10.33 -3.31 34.37
CA LYS A 338 10.96 -3.86 35.60
C LYS A 338 12.48 -3.95 35.45
N GLN A 339 12.98 -4.39 34.28
CA GLN A 339 14.42 -4.44 34.01
C GLN A 339 15.05 -3.05 33.93
N PHE A 340 14.34 -2.08 33.38
CA PHE A 340 14.75 -0.70 33.27
C PHE A 340 14.77 0.00 34.65
N THR A 341 13.72 -0.17 35.47
CA THR A 341 13.50 0.57 36.72
C THR A 341 14.18 -0.03 37.95
N ASN A 342 14.37 -1.36 38.00
CA ASN A 342 14.86 -2.04 39.22
C ASN A 342 16.36 -1.88 39.48
N GLY A 343 17.02 -0.92 38.89
CA GLY A 343 18.39 -0.52 39.23
C GLY A 343 19.50 -1.51 38.89
N ASN A 344 19.16 -2.69 38.38
CA ASN A 344 20.12 -3.66 37.88
C ASN A 344 20.66 -3.29 36.49
N GLY A 345 20.20 -2.19 35.94
CA GLY A 345 20.71 -1.62 34.69
C GLY A 345 20.76 -2.62 33.53
N SER A 346 19.84 -3.58 33.47
CA SER A 346 19.87 -4.61 32.44
C SER A 346 19.37 -4.13 31.10
N LEU A 347 18.57 -3.05 31.10
CA LEU A 347 18.09 -2.37 29.90
C LEU A 347 18.31 -0.85 30.02
N ASP A 348 18.65 -0.22 28.90
CA ASP A 348 18.80 1.24 28.79
C ASP A 348 17.54 1.89 28.21
N SER A 349 16.68 1.11 27.60
CA SER A 349 15.37 1.55 27.08
C SER A 349 14.35 0.42 27.12
N SER A 350 13.09 0.78 27.28
CA SER A 350 11.95 -0.14 27.19
C SER A 350 10.72 0.61 26.73
N SER A 351 9.85 -0.06 26.00
CA SER A 351 8.48 0.44 25.81
C SER A 351 7.74 0.40 27.14
N LYS A 352 6.86 1.38 27.38
CA LYS A 352 5.99 1.41 28.54
C LYS A 352 4.74 0.56 28.23
N PRO A 353 4.48 -0.50 28.96
CA PRO A 353 3.21 -1.19 28.90
C PRO A 353 2.15 -0.37 29.63
N GLY A 354 0.93 -0.41 29.17
CA GLY A 354 -0.32 0.10 29.71
C GLY A 354 -0.37 0.90 31.00
N ASN A 355 -1.54 1.07 31.53
CA ASN A 355 -1.76 1.91 32.70
C ASN A 355 -1.32 1.22 34.01
N THR A 356 -0.06 1.38 34.39
CA THR A 356 0.41 1.00 35.71
C THR A 356 0.73 2.24 36.51
N THR A 357 -0.18 2.61 37.38
CA THR A 357 -0.04 3.76 38.28
C THR A 357 1.27 3.70 39.09
N GLU A 358 1.72 2.49 39.40
CA GLU A 358 2.94 2.21 40.12
C GLU A 358 4.20 2.64 39.36
N TYR A 359 4.27 2.42 38.07
CA TYR A 359 5.42 2.78 37.22
C TYR A 359 5.33 4.20 36.66
N ASN A 360 4.11 4.67 36.36
CA ASN A 360 3.88 5.98 35.74
C ASN A 360 4.34 7.12 36.62
N SER A 361 4.02 7.07 37.91
CA SER A 361 4.36 8.17 38.83
C SER A 361 5.87 8.33 39.08
N GLY A 362 6.66 7.27 38.95
CA GLY A 362 8.12 7.30 39.10
C GLY A 362 8.83 7.72 37.83
N LEU A 363 8.40 7.22 36.69
CA LEU A 363 9.02 7.50 35.39
C LEU A 363 8.74 8.93 34.92
N ASP A 364 7.51 9.38 35.08
CA ASP A 364 7.09 10.73 34.66
C ASP A 364 7.77 11.84 35.48
N LYS A 365 7.89 11.66 36.78
CA LYS A 365 8.58 12.61 37.67
C LYS A 365 10.03 12.82 37.31
N ASN A 366 10.70 11.81 36.78
CA ASN A 366 12.11 11.84 36.42
C ASN A 366 12.40 12.26 34.98
N GLY A 367 11.37 12.58 34.18
CA GLY A 367 11.52 12.95 32.77
C GLY A 367 12.08 11.84 31.87
N ASN A 368 11.97 10.58 32.28
CA ASN A 368 12.52 9.43 31.56
C ASN A 368 11.59 8.86 30.51
N MET A 369 10.36 9.39 30.42
CA MET A 369 9.35 8.95 29.49
C MET A 369 9.27 9.90 28.29
N ILE A 370 9.33 9.34 27.09
CA ILE A 370 9.16 10.05 25.83
C ILE A 370 7.88 9.52 25.18
N GLU A 371 6.97 10.40 24.85
CA GLU A 371 5.75 10.08 24.11
C GLU A 371 5.81 10.71 22.73
N THR A 372 5.43 9.92 21.72
CA THR A 372 5.31 10.38 20.33
C THR A 372 3.97 9.93 19.78
N PRO A 373 3.34 10.70 18.87
CA PRO A 373 2.14 10.25 18.19
C PRO A 373 2.39 8.91 17.48
N GLY A 374 1.54 7.92 17.75
CA GLY A 374 1.63 6.61 17.11
C GLY A 374 1.01 6.63 15.72
N THR A 375 1.68 6.01 14.76
CA THR A 375 1.17 5.81 13.40
C THR A 375 0.32 4.55 13.26
N SER A 376 0.37 3.66 14.25
CA SER A 376 -0.41 2.41 14.25
C SER A 376 -1.81 2.63 14.77
N ASN A 377 -2.81 2.18 14.02
CA ASN A 377 -4.17 2.05 14.47
C ASN A 377 -4.48 0.59 14.79
N TRP A 378 -4.90 0.34 16.02
CA TRP A 378 -5.42 -0.95 16.44
C TRP A 378 -6.91 -1.02 16.17
N LYS A 379 -7.32 -2.05 15.47
CA LYS A 379 -8.70 -2.21 15.04
C LYS A 379 -9.19 -3.64 15.16
N LEU A 380 -10.50 -3.78 15.33
CA LEU A 380 -11.21 -5.03 15.14
C LEU A 380 -11.67 -5.11 13.69
N SER A 381 -10.97 -5.89 12.87
CA SER A 381 -11.39 -6.21 11.51
C SER A 381 -12.60 -7.13 11.55
N VAL A 382 -13.54 -6.94 10.64
CA VAL A 382 -14.77 -7.72 10.53
C VAL A 382 -14.86 -8.44 9.18
N ASN A 383 -15.39 -9.64 9.16
CA ASN A 383 -15.74 -10.35 7.94
C ASN A 383 -17.26 -10.48 7.86
N SER A 384 -17.87 -9.69 6.98
CA SER A 384 -19.31 -9.69 6.74
C SER A 384 -19.70 -10.45 5.46
N CYS A 385 -18.79 -11.24 4.90
CA CYS A 385 -18.95 -11.88 3.61
C CYS A 385 -20.01 -12.98 3.66
N THR A 386 -21.05 -12.88 2.84
CA THR A 386 -21.98 -13.97 2.56
C THR A 386 -21.39 -14.92 1.51
N GLN A 387 -21.95 -16.12 1.36
CA GLN A 387 -21.53 -17.05 0.31
C GLN A 387 -21.66 -16.42 -1.09
N ASP A 388 -22.75 -15.69 -1.33
CA ASP A 388 -22.99 -15.01 -2.61
C ASP A 388 -21.98 -13.90 -2.85
N THR A 389 -21.73 -13.06 -1.85
CA THR A 389 -20.69 -12.02 -1.93
C THR A 389 -19.31 -12.63 -2.16
N TRP A 390 -18.98 -13.71 -1.44
CA TRP A 390 -17.73 -14.39 -1.63
C TRP A 390 -17.58 -14.95 -3.04
N ASN A 391 -18.60 -15.62 -3.56
CA ASN A 391 -18.61 -16.15 -4.92
C ASN A 391 -18.43 -15.04 -5.95
N LYS A 392 -19.14 -13.93 -5.77
CA LYS A 392 -19.10 -12.76 -6.65
C LYS A 392 -17.74 -12.07 -6.65
N LEU A 393 -17.16 -11.84 -5.49
CA LEU A 393 -15.97 -11.01 -5.34
C LEU A 393 -14.68 -11.84 -5.31
N PHE A 394 -14.64 -12.92 -4.57
CA PHE A 394 -13.43 -13.66 -4.21
C PHE A 394 -13.39 -15.09 -4.74
N GLY A 395 -14.48 -15.64 -5.21
CA GLY A 395 -14.57 -16.98 -5.80
C GLY A 395 -13.75 -17.13 -7.08
N PRO A 396 -13.67 -18.35 -7.65
CA PRO A 396 -12.87 -18.61 -8.86
C PRO A 396 -13.21 -17.72 -10.05
N GLN A 397 -14.46 -17.28 -10.16
CA GLN A 397 -14.96 -16.34 -11.16
C GLN A 397 -15.10 -14.92 -10.61
N GLY A 398 -14.60 -14.69 -9.41
CA GLY A 398 -14.74 -13.41 -8.72
C GLY A 398 -14.03 -12.26 -9.43
N THR A 399 -14.51 -11.05 -9.16
CA THR A 399 -13.97 -9.80 -9.73
C THR A 399 -12.66 -9.38 -9.08
N ILE A 400 -12.43 -9.76 -7.81
CA ILE A 400 -11.23 -9.42 -7.03
C ILE A 400 -10.20 -10.54 -7.15
N LYS A 401 -9.31 -10.42 -8.12
CA LYS A 401 -8.34 -11.48 -8.46
C LYS A 401 -7.19 -11.65 -7.48
N GLN A 402 -6.89 -10.63 -6.70
CA GLN A 402 -5.75 -10.65 -5.77
C GLN A 402 -6.01 -11.51 -4.53
N HIS A 403 -7.25 -11.86 -4.26
CA HIS A 403 -7.65 -12.69 -3.14
C HIS A 403 -7.95 -14.14 -3.51
N SER A 404 -7.45 -14.61 -4.65
CA SER A 404 -7.65 -15.98 -5.14
C SER A 404 -7.03 -17.09 -4.27
N GLN A 405 -6.46 -16.73 -3.13
CA GLN A 405 -5.77 -17.67 -2.24
C GLN A 405 -6.73 -18.53 -1.40
N ALA A 406 -7.94 -18.06 -1.16
CA ALA A 406 -8.92 -18.84 -0.45
C ALA A 406 -9.51 -19.92 -1.36
N SER A 407 -9.08 -21.16 -1.18
CA SER A 407 -9.66 -22.31 -1.88
C SER A 407 -11.08 -22.63 -1.40
N ASP A 408 -11.43 -22.16 -0.20
CA ASP A 408 -12.67 -22.37 0.50
C ASP A 408 -13.06 -21.13 1.33
N MET A 409 -14.30 -20.79 1.33
CA MET A 409 -14.85 -19.71 2.12
C MET A 409 -14.85 -20.05 3.61
N TRP A 410 -14.56 -19.05 4.46
CA TRP A 410 -14.84 -19.10 5.89
C TRP A 410 -16.36 -19.22 6.14
N ASP A 411 -16.72 -20.02 7.13
CA ASP A 411 -18.13 -20.16 7.56
C ASP A 411 -18.57 -18.91 8.36
N VAL A 412 -18.81 -17.82 7.64
CA VAL A 412 -19.28 -16.55 8.23
C VAL A 412 -20.68 -16.73 8.80
N LYS A 413 -20.85 -16.36 10.07
CA LYS A 413 -22.15 -16.46 10.72
C LYS A 413 -23.11 -15.40 10.18
N PRO A 414 -24.39 -15.73 9.93
CA PRO A 414 -25.34 -14.79 9.32
C PRO A 414 -25.42 -13.42 9.99
N ILE A 415 -25.27 -13.35 11.31
CA ILE A 415 -25.27 -12.08 12.06
C ILE A 415 -24.18 -11.12 11.59
N MET A 416 -23.05 -11.64 11.10
CA MET A 416 -21.93 -10.81 10.61
C MET A 416 -22.28 -10.04 9.34
N SER A 417 -23.32 -10.44 8.62
CA SER A 417 -23.82 -9.71 7.44
C SER A 417 -24.86 -8.64 7.80
N SER A 418 -25.23 -8.49 9.07
CA SER A 418 -26.13 -7.45 9.54
C SER A 418 -25.41 -6.15 9.79
N SER A 419 -25.68 -5.12 9.00
CA SER A 419 -25.12 -3.77 9.21
C SER A 419 -25.49 -3.23 10.59
N ASP A 420 -26.76 -3.40 11.03
CA ASP A 420 -27.20 -2.99 12.36
C ASP A 420 -26.42 -3.65 13.49
N PHE A 421 -26.01 -4.93 13.30
CA PHE A 421 -25.13 -5.60 14.27
C PHE A 421 -23.72 -5.02 14.27
N LEU A 422 -23.13 -4.79 13.09
CA LEU A 422 -21.77 -4.26 12.98
C LEU A 422 -21.68 -2.82 13.51
N ASP A 423 -22.66 -1.99 13.17
CA ASP A 423 -22.74 -0.61 13.69
C ASP A 423 -22.98 -0.62 15.21
N GLY A 424 -23.81 -1.57 15.69
CA GLY A 424 -23.98 -1.81 17.11
C GLY A 424 -22.68 -2.18 17.83
N CYS A 425 -21.83 -3.00 17.20
CA CYS A 425 -20.50 -3.33 17.70
C CYS A 425 -19.61 -2.08 17.78
N PHE A 426 -19.65 -1.21 16.76
CA PHE A 426 -18.89 0.04 16.77
C PHE A 426 -19.25 0.92 17.96
N PHE A 427 -20.54 1.15 18.21
CA PHE A 427 -20.98 2.01 19.31
C PHE A 427 -20.90 1.35 20.70
N ALA A 428 -20.78 0.02 20.78
CA ALA A 428 -20.67 -0.73 22.03
C ALA A 428 -19.29 -0.65 22.68
N ILE A 429 -18.23 -0.42 21.90
CA ILE A 429 -16.85 -0.44 22.39
C ILE A 429 -16.49 0.87 23.08
N ASP A 430 -16.21 0.79 24.40
CA ASP A 430 -15.66 1.92 25.16
C ASP A 430 -14.15 2.06 24.89
N ARG A 431 -13.82 2.84 23.87
CA ARG A 431 -12.44 3.04 23.41
C ARG A 431 -11.58 3.78 24.41
N GLN A 432 -12.17 4.67 25.21
CA GLN A 432 -11.44 5.36 26.28
C GLN A 432 -11.00 4.38 27.37
N LYS A 433 -11.85 3.42 27.73
CA LYS A 433 -11.53 2.36 28.67
C LYS A 433 -10.44 1.44 28.13
N ALA A 434 -10.54 1.01 26.85
CA ALA A 434 -9.54 0.20 26.18
C ALA A 434 -8.18 0.91 26.10
N ALA A 435 -8.18 2.18 25.69
CA ALA A 435 -6.98 3.00 25.61
C ALA A 435 -6.32 3.23 26.98
N THR A 436 -7.12 3.49 28.00
CA THR A 436 -6.62 3.65 29.36
C THR A 436 -5.91 2.39 29.86
N ALA A 437 -6.45 1.20 29.55
CA ALA A 437 -5.84 -0.06 29.93
C ALA A 437 -4.47 -0.28 29.26
N SER A 438 -4.33 0.16 28.00
CA SER A 438 -3.12 -0.06 27.20
C SER A 438 -2.10 1.09 27.23
N GLY A 439 -2.48 2.26 27.80
CA GLY A 439 -1.64 3.46 27.73
C GLY A 439 -1.58 4.09 26.33
N MET A 440 -2.52 3.73 25.45
CA MET A 440 -2.67 4.31 24.11
C MET A 440 -3.70 5.45 24.13
N SER A 441 -3.84 6.14 23.01
CA SER A 441 -4.93 7.10 22.78
C SER A 441 -6.12 6.38 22.18
N PRO A 442 -7.36 6.75 22.57
CA PRO A 442 -8.55 6.17 21.95
C PRO A 442 -8.64 6.59 20.47
N ALA A 443 -9.03 5.65 19.61
CA ALA A 443 -9.25 5.89 18.20
C ALA A 443 -10.59 5.31 17.76
N TYR A 444 -11.40 6.10 17.07
CA TYR A 444 -12.68 5.71 16.48
C TYR A 444 -12.72 5.92 14.98
N GLU A 445 -11.60 6.30 14.42
CA GLU A 445 -11.37 6.60 13.02
C GLU A 445 -10.12 5.89 12.51
N PHE A 446 -9.96 5.87 11.19
CA PHE A 446 -8.86 5.12 10.55
C PHE A 446 -7.49 5.76 10.76
N PHE A 447 -7.42 7.10 10.81
CA PHE A 447 -6.16 7.82 10.95
C PHE A 447 -5.97 8.39 12.35
N SER A 448 -4.78 8.17 12.92
CA SER A 448 -4.37 8.81 14.15
C SER A 448 -3.92 10.27 13.91
N ASN A 449 -3.62 10.98 15.00
CA ASN A 449 -3.06 12.33 14.95
C ASN A 449 -1.61 12.42 14.43
N ALA A 450 -1.04 11.29 13.97
CA ALA A 450 0.25 11.24 13.31
C ALA A 450 0.15 11.33 11.77
N TYR A 451 -1.07 11.38 11.23
CA TYR A 451 -1.29 11.42 9.78
C TYR A 451 -1.45 12.85 9.27
N TYR A 452 -0.59 13.23 8.33
CA TYR A 452 -0.54 14.57 7.76
C TYR A 452 -1.21 14.60 6.39
N ILE A 453 -2.25 15.43 6.23
CA ILE A 453 -2.87 15.68 4.93
C ILE A 453 -2.06 16.68 4.09
N ASP A 454 -1.36 17.59 4.75
CA ASP A 454 -0.39 18.49 4.12
C ASP A 454 0.88 18.48 4.98
N PRO A 455 1.82 17.58 4.69
CA PRO A 455 3.04 17.45 5.50
C PRO A 455 3.97 18.65 5.35
N GLN A 456 3.93 19.39 4.23
CA GLN A 456 4.75 20.61 4.05
C GLN A 456 4.27 21.72 4.98
N LYS A 457 2.96 21.90 5.12
CA LYS A 457 2.36 22.87 6.05
C LYS A 457 2.10 22.27 7.44
N LYS A 458 2.47 21.01 7.65
CA LYS A 458 2.31 20.28 8.92
C LYS A 458 0.85 20.21 9.39
N VAL A 459 -0.07 20.11 8.44
CA VAL A 459 -1.50 19.98 8.72
C VAL A 459 -1.83 18.52 8.97
N VAL A 460 -2.18 18.21 10.21
CA VAL A 460 -2.63 16.87 10.61
C VAL A 460 -4.07 16.67 10.15
N TYR A 461 -4.38 15.51 9.59
CA TYR A 461 -5.68 15.19 8.99
C TYR A 461 -6.84 15.45 9.96
N ASN A 462 -6.79 14.89 11.16
CA ASN A 462 -7.89 14.99 12.14
C ASN A 462 -8.03 16.36 12.82
N THR A 463 -7.17 17.32 12.52
CA THR A 463 -7.35 18.73 12.96
C THR A 463 -8.16 19.57 11.97
N THR A 464 -8.39 19.06 10.75
CA THR A 464 -9.11 19.79 9.71
C THR A 464 -10.59 19.92 10.00
N GLN A 465 -11.23 20.97 9.47
CA GLN A 465 -12.68 21.15 9.62
C GLN A 465 -13.45 20.05 8.88
N ALA A 466 -12.98 19.67 7.68
CA ALA A 466 -13.59 18.57 6.91
C ALA A 466 -13.66 17.25 7.70
N HIS A 467 -12.56 16.90 8.41
CA HIS A 467 -12.58 15.74 9.30
C HIS A 467 -13.62 15.88 10.40
N LYS A 468 -13.64 17.03 11.11
CA LYS A 468 -14.58 17.27 12.21
C LYS A 468 -16.03 17.17 11.77
N ASP A 469 -16.34 17.69 10.59
CA ASP A 469 -17.68 17.61 10.00
C ASP A 469 -18.04 16.15 9.64
N ALA A 470 -17.09 15.41 9.07
CA ALA A 470 -17.30 14.01 8.69
C ALA A 470 -17.54 13.08 9.89
N VAL A 471 -16.93 13.34 11.04
CA VAL A 471 -17.08 12.48 12.23
C VAL A 471 -18.12 12.97 13.23
N ALA A 472 -18.77 14.11 12.97
CA ALA A 472 -19.69 14.75 13.92
C ALA A 472 -20.83 13.83 14.39
N GLU A 473 -21.32 12.94 13.52
CA GLU A 473 -22.42 12.00 13.84
C GLU A 473 -21.96 10.75 14.61
N TYR A 474 -20.63 10.54 14.74
CA TYR A 474 -20.06 9.35 15.37
C TYR A 474 -19.65 9.57 16.82
N TYR A 475 -20.22 10.54 17.51
CA TYR A 475 -19.95 10.83 18.92
C TYR A 475 -18.48 11.06 19.24
N PRO A 476 -17.83 12.06 18.63
CA PRO A 476 -16.39 12.30 18.78
C PRO A 476 -15.97 12.57 20.24
N GLU A 477 -16.84 13.14 21.05
CA GLU A 477 -16.62 13.45 22.47
C GLU A 477 -16.45 12.19 23.34
N THR A 478 -16.94 11.05 22.87
CA THR A 478 -16.81 9.74 23.53
C THR A 478 -16.06 8.72 22.69
N TYR A 479 -15.34 9.19 21.67
CA TYR A 479 -14.59 8.34 20.73
C TYR A 479 -15.45 7.23 20.12
N GLY A 480 -16.65 7.57 19.71
CA GLY A 480 -17.60 6.65 19.08
C GLY A 480 -18.36 5.75 20.05
N TYR A 481 -18.14 5.83 21.35
CA TYR A 481 -18.91 5.04 22.31
C TYR A 481 -20.28 5.66 22.57
N ASN A 482 -21.35 4.88 22.32
CA ASN A 482 -22.72 5.27 22.69
C ASN A 482 -23.57 4.02 23.00
N SER A 483 -23.80 3.77 24.29
CA SER A 483 -24.53 2.57 24.75
C SER A 483 -26.00 2.56 24.33
N GLU A 484 -26.63 3.72 24.13
CA GLU A 484 -28.01 3.81 23.67
C GLU A 484 -28.14 3.50 22.19
N ALA A 485 -27.26 4.07 21.36
CA ALA A 485 -27.16 3.76 19.94
C ALA A 485 -26.87 2.27 19.73
N ALA A 486 -25.89 1.69 20.45
CA ALA A 486 -25.58 0.27 20.41
C ALA A 486 -26.79 -0.59 20.76
N THR A 487 -27.50 -0.25 21.84
CA THR A 487 -28.72 -0.99 22.27
C THR A 487 -29.82 -0.94 21.20
N THR A 488 -30.03 0.23 20.60
CA THR A 488 -31.04 0.43 19.55
C THR A 488 -30.71 -0.43 18.31
N LEU A 489 -29.47 -0.38 17.84
CA LEU A 489 -29.01 -1.12 16.69
C LEU A 489 -29.03 -2.64 16.93
N PHE A 490 -28.54 -3.11 18.08
CA PHE A 490 -28.63 -4.52 18.41
C PHE A 490 -30.08 -5.00 18.54
N THR A 491 -30.96 -4.16 19.11
CA THR A 491 -32.41 -4.51 19.18
C THR A 491 -33.01 -4.67 17.79
N LYS A 492 -32.64 -3.77 16.85
CA LYS A 492 -33.08 -3.85 15.44
C LYS A 492 -32.54 -5.10 14.76
N ALA A 493 -31.23 -5.36 14.87
CA ALA A 493 -30.59 -6.56 14.32
C ALA A 493 -31.26 -7.85 14.84
N ILE A 494 -31.47 -7.96 16.16
CA ILE A 494 -32.11 -9.12 16.79
C ILE A 494 -33.52 -9.32 16.26
N ASN A 495 -34.33 -8.27 16.20
CA ASN A 495 -35.69 -8.35 15.69
C ASN A 495 -35.72 -8.80 14.22
N THR A 496 -34.85 -8.29 13.38
CA THR A 496 -34.73 -8.68 11.96
C THR A 496 -34.36 -10.16 11.86
N LEU A 497 -33.30 -10.60 12.54
CA LEU A 497 -32.79 -11.96 12.49
C LEU A 497 -33.76 -13.03 13.07
N LEU A 498 -34.62 -12.62 14.00
CA LEU A 498 -35.72 -13.48 14.51
C LEU A 498 -36.91 -13.50 13.55
N ALA A 499 -37.24 -12.37 12.94
CA ALA A 499 -38.40 -12.22 12.05
C ALA A 499 -38.21 -12.96 10.72
N ASP A 500 -37.02 -12.94 10.18
CA ASP A 500 -36.66 -13.64 8.94
C ASP A 500 -36.34 -15.15 9.15
N GLY A 501 -36.29 -15.59 10.40
CA GLY A 501 -36.07 -17.00 10.78
C GLY A 501 -34.60 -17.41 10.71
N THR A 502 -33.66 -16.48 10.51
CA THR A 502 -32.20 -16.74 10.53
C THR A 502 -31.78 -17.36 11.86
N TYR A 503 -32.32 -16.83 12.96
CA TYR A 503 -32.15 -17.39 14.30
C TYR A 503 -33.52 -17.59 14.98
N LYS A 504 -33.54 -18.46 15.97
CA LYS A 504 -34.72 -18.70 16.83
C LYS A 504 -34.47 -18.17 18.22
N ALA A 505 -35.54 -17.81 18.91
CA ALA A 505 -35.45 -17.42 20.31
C ALA A 505 -34.73 -18.49 21.13
N GLY A 506 -33.72 -18.05 21.89
CA GLY A 506 -32.88 -18.93 22.72
C GLY A 506 -31.62 -19.46 22.02
N ASP A 507 -31.46 -19.23 20.74
CA ASP A 507 -30.25 -19.66 20.04
C ASP A 507 -28.99 -18.99 20.62
N LYS A 508 -27.91 -19.75 20.59
CA LYS A 508 -26.57 -19.30 20.96
C LYS A 508 -25.74 -19.05 19.71
N ILE A 509 -25.38 -17.80 19.51
CA ILE A 509 -24.51 -17.35 18.42
C ILE A 509 -23.07 -17.37 18.95
N THR A 510 -22.19 -18.11 18.28
CA THR A 510 -20.78 -18.18 18.66
C THR A 510 -19.93 -17.61 17.52
N LEU A 511 -19.17 -16.56 17.80
CA LEU A 511 -18.21 -15.94 16.92
C LEU A 511 -16.79 -16.18 17.44
N THR A 512 -15.80 -16.13 16.55
CA THR A 512 -14.37 -16.21 16.88
C THR A 512 -13.70 -14.88 16.61
N SER A 513 -12.92 -14.40 17.57
CA SER A 513 -12.04 -13.24 17.41
C SER A 513 -10.59 -13.69 17.48
N LEU A 514 -9.83 -13.45 16.42
CA LEU A 514 -8.41 -13.78 16.34
C LEU A 514 -7.56 -12.63 16.88
N TRP A 515 -6.52 -12.98 17.65
CA TRP A 515 -5.63 -12.05 18.34
C TRP A 515 -4.17 -12.40 18.10
N MET A 516 -3.29 -11.38 18.14
CA MET A 516 -1.85 -11.57 17.92
C MET A 516 -1.16 -12.27 19.09
N SER A 517 -1.69 -12.15 20.31
CA SER A 517 -1.11 -12.76 21.52
C SER A 517 -2.12 -12.90 22.65
N GLN A 518 -1.81 -13.77 23.61
CA GLN A 518 -2.60 -13.84 24.84
C GLN A 518 -2.57 -12.53 25.61
N ALA A 519 -1.43 -11.84 25.63
CA ALA A 519 -1.30 -10.54 26.28
C ALA A 519 -2.29 -9.51 25.72
N ASN A 520 -2.50 -9.48 24.40
CA ASN A 520 -3.51 -8.60 23.79
C ASN A 520 -4.93 -8.99 24.21
N ILE A 521 -5.23 -10.28 24.35
CA ILE A 521 -6.55 -10.75 24.84
C ILE A 521 -6.76 -10.28 26.28
N ASP A 522 -5.75 -10.43 27.15
CA ASP A 522 -5.81 -10.06 28.56
C ASP A 522 -5.96 -8.53 28.71
N GLU A 523 -5.35 -7.76 27.82
CA GLU A 523 -5.35 -6.31 27.84
C GLU A 523 -6.64 -5.72 27.25
N PHE A 524 -7.06 -6.17 26.07
CA PHE A 524 -8.13 -5.55 25.30
C PHE A 524 -9.43 -6.37 25.26
N GLY A 525 -9.35 -7.69 25.47
CA GLY A 525 -10.49 -8.58 25.21
C GLY A 525 -11.76 -8.17 25.97
N ALA A 526 -11.62 -7.76 27.22
CA ALA A 526 -12.75 -7.34 28.04
C ALA A 526 -13.36 -5.99 27.59
N SER A 527 -12.55 -5.10 27.05
CA SER A 527 -12.97 -3.74 26.62
C SER A 527 -13.35 -3.66 25.15
N VAL A 528 -13.11 -4.72 24.37
CA VAL A 528 -13.46 -4.78 22.96
C VAL A 528 -14.57 -5.82 22.77
N THR A 529 -14.23 -7.10 22.70
CA THR A 529 -15.22 -8.16 22.47
C THR A 529 -16.16 -8.35 23.67
N GLY A 530 -15.69 -8.14 24.89
CA GLY A 530 -16.52 -8.22 26.10
C GLY A 530 -17.60 -7.16 26.17
N ASP A 531 -17.31 -5.92 25.79
CA ASP A 531 -18.30 -4.83 25.74
C ASP A 531 -19.36 -5.12 24.65
N ILE A 532 -18.97 -5.63 23.48
CA ILE A 532 -19.91 -6.07 22.43
C ILE A 532 -20.85 -7.17 22.97
N VAL A 533 -20.30 -8.23 23.56
CA VAL A 533 -21.08 -9.37 24.09
C VAL A 533 -22.06 -8.88 25.14
N LYS A 534 -21.59 -8.03 26.05
CA LYS A 534 -22.44 -7.47 27.11
C LYS A 534 -23.60 -6.65 26.52
N ALA A 535 -23.31 -5.70 25.66
CA ALA A 535 -24.32 -4.81 25.08
C ALA A 535 -25.37 -5.57 24.26
N PHE A 536 -24.91 -6.53 23.42
CA PHE A 536 -25.80 -7.39 22.64
C PHE A 536 -26.72 -8.24 23.54
N ASN A 537 -26.14 -8.93 24.52
CA ASN A 537 -26.93 -9.80 25.41
C ASN A 537 -27.92 -9.03 26.29
N ASP A 538 -27.56 -7.80 26.69
CA ASP A 538 -28.49 -6.91 27.41
C ASP A 538 -29.63 -6.43 26.48
N ALA A 539 -29.37 -6.13 25.22
CA ALA A 539 -30.41 -5.83 24.22
C ALA A 539 -31.30 -7.05 23.95
N ALA A 540 -30.73 -8.24 23.79
CA ALA A 540 -31.47 -9.47 23.55
C ALA A 540 -32.44 -9.82 24.70
N LYS A 541 -32.03 -9.59 25.94
CA LYS A 541 -32.93 -9.74 27.12
C LYS A 541 -34.08 -8.75 27.10
N LYS A 542 -33.89 -7.53 26.60
CA LYS A 542 -34.97 -6.55 26.45
C LYS A 542 -35.96 -6.98 25.36
N VAL A 543 -35.49 -7.61 24.29
CA VAL A 543 -36.36 -8.13 23.20
C VAL A 543 -37.15 -9.34 23.66
N ASN A 544 -36.51 -10.31 24.33
CA ASN A 544 -37.14 -11.53 24.80
C ASN A 544 -36.51 -12.01 26.12
N ALA A 545 -37.08 -11.55 27.24
CA ALA A 545 -36.54 -11.88 28.56
C ALA A 545 -36.62 -13.39 28.93
N ALA A 546 -37.61 -14.11 28.39
CA ALA A 546 -37.81 -15.51 28.70
C ALA A 546 -36.86 -16.43 27.93
N ASN A 547 -36.53 -16.07 26.70
CA ASN A 547 -35.70 -16.91 25.82
C ASN A 547 -34.85 -16.01 24.88
N PRO A 548 -33.88 -15.27 25.43
CA PRO A 548 -33.10 -14.35 24.63
C PRO A 548 -32.10 -15.05 23.70
N LEU A 549 -31.79 -14.46 22.55
CA LEU A 549 -30.59 -14.81 21.83
C LEU A 549 -29.36 -14.56 22.73
N THR A 550 -28.35 -15.40 22.58
CA THR A 550 -27.11 -15.26 23.36
C THR A 550 -25.91 -15.16 22.42
N LEU A 551 -25.16 -14.07 22.49
CA LEU A 551 -23.89 -13.90 21.78
C LEU A 551 -22.72 -14.33 22.67
N VAL A 552 -21.81 -15.10 22.10
CA VAL A 552 -20.50 -15.44 22.67
C VAL A 552 -19.45 -15.16 21.64
N ILE A 553 -18.42 -14.41 22.01
CA ILE A 553 -17.22 -14.20 21.19
C ILE A 553 -16.06 -14.92 21.87
N LYS A 554 -15.49 -15.92 21.20
CA LYS A 554 -14.30 -16.62 21.64
C LYS A 554 -13.07 -15.86 21.20
N ASN A 555 -12.28 -15.40 22.14
CA ASN A 555 -10.97 -14.81 21.86
C ASN A 555 -9.92 -15.90 21.77
N GLU A 556 -9.25 -16.01 20.63
CA GLU A 556 -8.25 -17.04 20.37
C GLU A 556 -6.99 -16.39 19.78
N VAL A 557 -5.82 -16.82 20.22
CA VAL A 557 -4.56 -16.40 19.57
C VAL A 557 -4.50 -17.06 18.20
N ALA A 558 -4.26 -16.25 17.17
CA ALA A 558 -4.16 -16.76 15.82
C ALA A 558 -3.06 -17.81 15.70
N SER A 559 -3.30 -18.83 14.88
CA SER A 559 -2.28 -19.84 14.57
C SER A 559 -1.03 -19.21 13.99
N ASN A 560 0.04 -19.97 13.85
CA ASN A 560 1.31 -19.48 13.32
C ASN A 560 1.88 -18.27 14.11
N LYS A 561 1.98 -18.43 15.42
CA LYS A 561 2.58 -17.45 16.35
C LYS A 561 1.85 -16.09 16.41
N GLY A 562 0.54 -16.10 16.27
CA GLY A 562 -0.28 -14.89 16.36
C GLY A 562 -0.35 -14.08 15.08
N ASP A 563 -0.10 -14.68 13.94
CA ASP A 563 -0.29 -14.04 12.65
C ASP A 563 -1.78 -13.88 12.33
N VAL A 564 -2.34 -12.72 12.61
CA VAL A 564 -3.72 -12.37 12.27
C VAL A 564 -3.87 -11.90 10.82
N TYR A 565 -2.79 -11.46 10.19
CA TYR A 565 -2.86 -10.83 8.87
C TYR A 565 -3.05 -11.84 7.74
N THR A 566 -2.49 -13.03 7.86
CA THR A 566 -2.77 -14.12 6.90
C THR A 566 -4.25 -14.51 6.90
N PRO A 567 -4.90 -14.81 8.03
CA PRO A 567 -6.35 -15.03 8.06
C PRO A 567 -7.16 -13.85 7.53
N ILE A 568 -6.76 -12.59 7.83
CA ILE A 568 -7.44 -11.41 7.27
C ILE A 568 -7.31 -11.39 5.74
N GLY A 569 -6.11 -11.59 5.20
CA GLY A 569 -5.88 -11.62 3.75
C GLY A 569 -6.62 -12.76 3.04
N GLU A 570 -6.84 -13.89 3.71
CA GLU A 570 -7.56 -15.05 3.19
C GLU A 570 -9.08 -15.02 3.46
N GLY A 571 -9.59 -14.06 4.24
CA GLY A 571 -10.99 -14.00 4.64
C GLY A 571 -11.45 -15.10 5.62
N LYS A 572 -10.52 -15.67 6.41
CA LYS A 572 -10.76 -16.79 7.32
C LYS A 572 -10.89 -16.35 8.77
N PHE A 573 -11.88 -15.53 9.08
CA PHE A 573 -12.13 -14.99 10.42
C PHE A 573 -13.55 -14.45 10.53
N ASP A 574 -14.11 -14.34 11.76
CA ASP A 574 -15.27 -13.52 12.05
C ASP A 574 -14.81 -12.11 12.46
N PHE A 575 -13.99 -12.05 13.52
CA PHE A 575 -13.27 -10.87 13.95
C PHE A 575 -11.77 -11.14 14.00
N ALA A 576 -10.95 -10.11 13.75
CA ALA A 576 -9.52 -10.18 13.96
C ALA A 576 -9.00 -8.84 14.49
N PHE A 577 -8.29 -8.88 15.63
CA PHE A 577 -7.73 -7.69 16.26
C PHE A 577 -6.25 -7.53 15.90
N GLY A 578 -5.95 -6.46 15.22
CA GLY A 578 -4.59 -6.17 14.77
C GLY A 578 -4.36 -4.69 14.50
N SER A 579 -3.12 -4.32 14.25
CA SER A 579 -2.75 -2.96 13.92
C SER A 579 -2.47 -2.80 12.42
N LEU A 580 -2.77 -1.60 11.92
CA LEU A 580 -2.36 -1.16 10.61
C LEU A 580 -1.53 0.12 10.77
N THR A 581 -0.41 0.20 10.06
CA THR A 581 0.51 1.33 10.15
C THR A 581 1.16 1.61 8.80
N GLY A 582 1.54 2.83 8.55
CA GLY A 582 2.29 3.24 7.37
C GLY A 582 1.81 4.57 6.78
N MET A 583 2.55 5.08 5.83
CA MET A 583 2.20 6.23 4.98
C MET A 583 1.61 7.45 5.71
N ASN A 584 2.10 7.76 6.90
CA ASN A 584 1.58 8.86 7.72
C ASN A 584 1.71 10.25 7.08
N TYR A 585 2.55 10.40 6.08
CA TYR A 585 2.66 11.61 5.25
C TYR A 585 1.95 11.48 3.89
N ASN A 586 1.30 10.35 3.64
CA ASN A 586 0.46 10.10 2.46
C ASN A 586 -0.76 9.26 2.85
N PRO A 587 -1.72 9.82 3.59
CA PRO A 587 -2.89 9.08 4.06
C PRO A 587 -3.75 8.54 2.91
N LEU A 588 -3.83 9.22 1.77
CA LEU A 588 -4.54 8.70 0.60
C LEU A 588 -3.91 7.42 0.07
N GLY A 589 -2.57 7.35 0.01
CA GLY A 589 -1.86 6.11 -0.35
C GLY A 589 -2.15 4.99 0.64
N MET A 590 -2.24 5.30 1.94
CA MET A 590 -2.61 4.32 2.97
C MET A 590 -4.01 3.74 2.78
N MET A 591 -4.96 4.53 2.27
CA MET A 591 -6.33 4.08 2.04
C MET A 591 -6.45 3.08 0.86
N GLU A 592 -5.42 2.88 0.06
CA GLU A 592 -5.43 1.89 -1.03
C GLU A 592 -5.78 0.47 -0.53
N VAL A 593 -5.42 0.14 0.71
CA VAL A 593 -5.74 -1.16 1.32
C VAL A 593 -7.24 -1.44 1.44
N MET A 594 -8.07 -0.44 1.24
CA MET A 594 -9.53 -0.56 1.27
C MET A 594 -10.16 -0.75 -0.12
N LYS A 595 -9.37 -0.63 -1.20
CA LYS A 595 -9.88 -0.84 -2.56
C LYS A 595 -10.11 -2.32 -2.84
N SER A 596 -11.07 -2.60 -3.70
CA SER A 596 -11.39 -3.96 -4.15
C SER A 596 -10.24 -4.61 -4.96
N ASP A 597 -9.48 -3.79 -5.70
CA ASP A 597 -8.34 -4.22 -6.52
C ASP A 597 -6.99 -3.97 -5.86
N ASN A 598 -6.98 -3.86 -4.53
CA ASN A 598 -5.78 -3.58 -3.77
C ASN A 598 -4.58 -4.43 -4.23
N SER A 599 -3.67 -3.80 -4.96
CA SER A 599 -2.51 -4.45 -5.57
C SER A 599 -1.43 -4.82 -4.55
N SER A 600 -1.49 -4.31 -3.33
CA SER A 600 -0.64 -4.76 -2.23
C SER A 600 -0.96 -6.19 -1.75
N GLY A 601 -2.06 -6.77 -2.24
CA GLY A 601 -2.49 -8.11 -1.87
C GLY A 601 -3.10 -8.22 -0.47
N PHE A 602 -3.47 -7.08 0.13
CA PHE A 602 -4.07 -7.03 1.45
C PHE A 602 -5.35 -6.19 1.41
N THR A 603 -6.48 -6.75 1.81
CA THR A 603 -7.73 -6.01 1.92
C THR A 603 -8.29 -6.07 3.33
N LEU A 604 -9.00 -5.01 3.72
CA LEU A 604 -9.76 -4.92 4.94
C LEU A 604 -11.28 -5.04 4.70
N ASN A 605 -11.69 -5.26 3.45
CA ASN A 605 -13.07 -5.08 2.99
C ASN A 605 -13.84 -6.39 2.84
N TRP A 606 -13.58 -7.40 3.64
CA TRP A 606 -14.29 -8.66 3.54
C TRP A 606 -15.80 -8.48 3.74
N GLY A 607 -16.56 -8.69 2.68
CA GLY A 607 -18.02 -8.53 2.62
C GLY A 607 -18.51 -7.23 1.99
N ALA A 608 -17.62 -6.28 1.71
CA ALA A 608 -17.95 -5.02 1.05
C ALA A 608 -17.41 -4.99 -0.38
N ASP A 609 -18.28 -4.68 -1.35
CA ASP A 609 -17.87 -4.39 -2.73
C ASP A 609 -17.59 -2.90 -2.86
N THR A 610 -16.34 -2.51 -2.62
CA THR A 610 -15.93 -1.10 -2.68
C THR A 610 -15.86 -0.54 -4.11
N SER A 611 -15.97 -1.40 -5.14
CA SER A 611 -16.13 -1.00 -6.53
C SER A 611 -17.58 -0.67 -6.90
N ALA A 612 -18.55 -1.13 -6.10
CA ALA A 612 -19.96 -0.88 -6.35
C ALA A 612 -20.37 0.53 -5.85
N ASN A 613 -21.24 1.17 -6.62
CA ASN A 613 -21.90 2.41 -6.25
C ASN A 613 -23.38 2.10 -5.92
N ASP A 614 -23.73 2.16 -4.64
CA ASP A 614 -25.09 1.90 -4.18
C ASP A 614 -26.03 3.12 -4.24
N GLY A 615 -25.53 4.23 -4.78
CA GLY A 615 -26.29 5.46 -4.95
C GLY A 615 -26.47 6.31 -3.68
N LYS A 616 -25.99 5.87 -2.51
CA LYS A 616 -26.30 6.53 -1.23
C LYS A 616 -25.24 6.45 -0.13
N SER A 617 -24.42 5.42 -0.11
CA SER A 617 -23.49 5.23 1.01
C SER A 617 -22.33 6.22 0.99
N LEU A 618 -21.90 6.65 -0.18
CA LEU A 618 -20.78 7.58 -0.33
C LEU A 618 -21.18 8.73 -1.27
N ILE A 619 -21.55 9.84 -0.65
CA ILE A 619 -21.93 11.08 -1.37
C ILE A 619 -20.81 12.11 -1.20
N TYR A 620 -20.24 12.57 -2.30
CA TYR A 620 -19.26 13.64 -2.32
C TYR A 620 -19.60 14.65 -3.40
N GLU A 621 -19.64 15.94 -3.06
CA GLU A 621 -20.05 17.04 -3.95
C GLU A 621 -21.42 16.80 -4.62
N GLY A 622 -22.38 16.22 -3.88
CA GLY A 622 -23.74 15.96 -4.35
C GLY A 622 -23.87 14.80 -5.34
N LYS A 623 -22.80 14.02 -5.53
CA LYS A 623 -22.78 12.80 -6.36
C LYS A 623 -22.53 11.57 -5.52
N SER A 624 -23.10 10.46 -5.94
CA SER A 624 -22.80 9.15 -5.38
C SER A 624 -21.57 8.54 -6.05
N TRP A 625 -20.71 7.95 -5.23
CA TRP A 625 -19.47 7.34 -5.65
C TRP A 625 -19.37 5.91 -5.12
N SER A 626 -18.64 5.06 -5.82
CA SER A 626 -17.99 3.92 -5.16
C SER A 626 -16.74 4.42 -4.43
N PHE A 627 -16.29 3.69 -3.42
CA PHE A 627 -15.06 4.04 -2.72
C PHE A 627 -13.86 4.04 -3.68
N ASP A 628 -13.75 2.99 -4.51
CA ASP A 628 -12.66 2.86 -5.47
C ASP A 628 -12.59 4.06 -6.43
N ALA A 629 -13.72 4.45 -7.00
CA ALA A 629 -13.78 5.59 -7.92
C ALA A 629 -13.43 6.92 -7.24
N LEU A 630 -13.89 7.13 -6.00
CA LEU A 630 -13.56 8.35 -5.26
C LEU A 630 -12.08 8.39 -4.87
N TRP A 631 -11.53 7.25 -4.45
CA TRP A 631 -10.11 7.15 -4.13
C TRP A 631 -9.24 7.42 -5.38
N GLU A 632 -9.59 6.82 -6.50
CA GLU A 632 -8.91 7.05 -7.79
C GLU A 632 -9.02 8.52 -8.22
N SER A 633 -10.19 9.12 -8.06
CA SER A 633 -10.38 10.55 -8.28
C SER A 633 -9.44 11.40 -7.42
N ALA A 634 -9.32 11.08 -6.14
CA ALA A 634 -8.47 11.84 -5.23
C ALA A 634 -6.98 11.65 -5.53
N VAL A 635 -6.56 10.43 -5.82
CA VAL A 635 -5.15 10.09 -6.03
C VAL A 635 -4.67 10.49 -7.41
N TYR A 636 -5.47 10.25 -8.43
CA TYR A 636 -5.11 10.50 -9.82
C TYR A 636 -5.62 11.84 -10.35
N GLY A 637 -6.29 12.61 -9.48
CA GLY A 637 -6.84 13.90 -9.82
C GLY A 637 -8.02 13.84 -10.77
N VAL A 638 -8.72 12.70 -10.82
CA VAL A 638 -9.99 12.60 -11.55
C VAL A 638 -11.01 13.42 -10.80
N THR A 639 -11.54 14.45 -11.44
CA THR A 639 -12.63 15.25 -10.88
C THR A 639 -13.89 15.07 -11.70
N VAL A 640 -15.04 15.12 -11.03
CA VAL A 640 -16.34 15.12 -11.70
C VAL A 640 -17.05 16.42 -11.38
N LYS A 641 -17.24 17.25 -12.40
CA LYS A 641 -17.95 18.52 -12.27
C LYS A 641 -18.99 18.62 -13.38
N ASP A 642 -20.23 18.94 -13.01
CA ASP A 642 -21.35 19.09 -13.95
C ASP A 642 -21.54 17.89 -14.91
N GLY A 643 -21.31 16.67 -14.41
CA GLY A 643 -21.38 15.46 -15.23
C GLY A 643 -20.14 15.16 -16.06
N LYS A 644 -19.13 16.03 -16.03
CA LYS A 644 -17.84 15.85 -16.71
C LYS A 644 -16.80 15.22 -15.77
N VAL A 645 -16.06 14.29 -16.31
CA VAL A 645 -14.95 13.63 -15.61
C VAL A 645 -13.64 14.20 -16.14
N THR A 646 -12.83 14.74 -15.24
CA THR A 646 -11.49 15.24 -15.57
C THR A 646 -10.45 14.25 -15.08
N LEU A 647 -9.63 13.77 -16.00
CA LEU A 647 -8.50 12.89 -15.76
C LEU A 647 -7.22 13.70 -15.96
N PRO A 648 -6.55 14.18 -14.91
CA PRO A 648 -5.35 15.00 -15.07
C PRO A 648 -4.12 14.21 -15.52
N TYR A 649 -4.12 12.89 -15.38
CA TYR A 649 -3.05 12.03 -15.89
C TYR A 649 -3.47 10.57 -16.04
N ILE A 650 -2.69 9.82 -16.78
CA ILE A 650 -2.99 8.48 -17.23
C ILE A 650 -1.74 7.62 -17.08
N TYR A 651 -1.96 6.37 -16.71
CA TYR A 651 -0.90 5.42 -16.44
C TYR A 651 -0.45 4.61 -17.63
N ASN A 652 0.83 4.27 -17.62
CA ASN A 652 1.29 3.07 -18.30
C ASN A 652 0.80 1.82 -17.56
N ASP A 653 0.29 0.87 -18.31
CA ASP A 653 -0.10 -0.47 -17.86
C ASP A 653 -1.23 -0.49 -16.79
N LYS A 654 -1.81 0.63 -16.42
CA LYS A 654 -2.98 0.68 -15.54
C LYS A 654 -4.19 1.30 -16.20
N LYS A 655 -5.32 0.81 -15.78
CA LYS A 655 -6.63 1.29 -16.21
C LYS A 655 -7.06 2.37 -15.24
N SER A 656 -6.93 3.61 -15.65
CA SER A 656 -7.57 4.74 -15.02
C SER A 656 -8.84 5.00 -15.80
N GLY A 657 -9.98 5.00 -15.15
CA GLY A 657 -11.23 5.06 -15.85
C GLY A 657 -12.27 5.92 -15.17
N PHE A 658 -13.23 6.36 -15.95
CA PHE A 658 -14.47 6.86 -15.41
C PHE A 658 -15.62 5.92 -15.77
N VAL A 659 -16.67 5.93 -14.97
CA VAL A 659 -17.91 5.22 -15.24
C VAL A 659 -19.00 6.23 -15.51
N GLN A 660 -19.62 6.13 -16.68
CA GLN A 660 -20.86 6.82 -16.95
C GLN A 660 -21.98 5.80 -17.18
N THR A 661 -23.08 5.98 -16.47
CA THR A 661 -24.23 5.08 -16.54
C THR A 661 -25.40 5.77 -17.22
N PHE A 662 -26.04 5.06 -18.10
CA PHE A 662 -27.29 5.46 -18.74
C PHE A 662 -28.38 4.48 -18.29
N ASP A 663 -29.36 4.99 -17.56
CA ASP A 663 -30.50 4.23 -17.08
C ASP A 663 -31.75 4.52 -17.96
N ASP A 664 -32.69 3.61 -17.92
CA ASP A 664 -34.02 3.77 -18.58
C ASP A 664 -33.97 4.09 -20.07
N LEU A 665 -33.02 3.50 -20.80
CA LEU A 665 -32.90 3.67 -22.24
C LEU A 665 -34.17 3.23 -22.93
N THR A 666 -34.68 4.06 -23.86
CA THR A 666 -35.89 3.79 -24.63
C THR A 666 -35.57 3.61 -26.13
N GLY A 667 -36.44 2.97 -26.87
CA GLY A 667 -36.27 2.75 -28.30
C GLY A 667 -35.48 1.49 -28.66
N ASP A 668 -34.99 1.46 -29.90
CA ASP A 668 -34.16 0.36 -30.41
C ASP A 668 -32.71 0.50 -29.96
N LEU A 669 -32.28 -0.36 -29.08
CA LEU A 669 -30.91 -0.33 -28.52
C LEU A 669 -29.86 -0.61 -29.62
N SER A 670 -30.19 -1.28 -30.70
CA SER A 670 -29.27 -1.53 -31.82
C SER A 670 -28.90 -0.29 -32.62
N GLU A 671 -29.70 0.76 -32.52
CA GLU A 671 -29.46 2.05 -33.18
C GLU A 671 -28.71 3.04 -32.29
N LEU A 672 -28.37 2.65 -31.05
CA LEU A 672 -27.64 3.51 -30.13
C LEU A 672 -26.23 3.83 -30.64
N LYS A 673 -25.90 5.09 -30.60
CA LYS A 673 -24.58 5.63 -30.92
C LYS A 673 -24.18 6.57 -29.79
N PHE A 674 -22.96 6.41 -29.33
CA PHE A 674 -22.40 7.27 -28.29
C PHE A 674 -21.28 8.11 -28.88
N ASP A 675 -21.33 9.40 -28.72
CA ASP A 675 -20.22 10.27 -28.99
C ASP A 675 -19.43 10.43 -27.69
N LEU A 676 -18.21 9.91 -27.68
CA LEU A 676 -17.26 10.14 -26.60
C LEU A 676 -16.59 11.47 -26.83
N TYR A 677 -16.50 12.25 -25.78
CA TYR A 677 -15.83 13.53 -25.78
C TYR A 677 -14.99 13.66 -24.52
N PHE A 678 -13.70 13.91 -24.69
CA PHE A 678 -12.77 14.17 -23.62
C PHE A 678 -12.14 15.53 -23.87
N ASP A 679 -12.35 16.48 -22.96
CA ASP A 679 -11.63 17.75 -23.00
C ASP A 679 -10.15 17.52 -22.66
N VAL A 680 -9.26 18.12 -23.45
CA VAL A 680 -7.83 18.06 -23.22
C VAL A 680 -7.38 19.41 -22.70
N ASP A 681 -6.72 19.44 -21.54
CA ASP A 681 -6.07 20.64 -21.05
C ASP A 681 -4.81 20.91 -21.88
N LYS A 682 -4.87 21.98 -22.68
CA LYS A 682 -3.81 22.34 -23.59
C LYS A 682 -2.49 22.68 -22.88
N ASP A 683 -2.58 23.30 -21.73
CA ASP A 683 -1.38 23.73 -21.00
C ASP A 683 -0.68 22.54 -20.36
N LEU A 684 -1.44 21.60 -19.81
CA LEU A 684 -0.93 20.32 -19.30
C LEU A 684 -0.41 19.45 -20.44
N GLN A 685 -1.10 19.38 -21.57
CA GLN A 685 -0.67 18.62 -22.74
C GLN A 685 0.65 19.13 -23.29
N THR A 686 0.82 20.45 -23.37
CA THR A 686 2.05 21.08 -23.87
C THR A 686 3.21 20.90 -22.87
N ALA A 687 2.93 21.02 -21.58
CA ALA A 687 3.95 20.87 -20.54
C ALA A 687 4.45 19.41 -20.41
N ALA A 688 3.62 18.44 -20.79
CA ALA A 688 3.90 17.02 -20.56
C ALA A 688 4.21 16.21 -21.86
N ASN A 689 4.30 16.83 -23.01
CA ASN A 689 4.55 16.15 -24.32
C ASN A 689 3.61 14.96 -24.55
N MET A 690 2.34 15.11 -24.22
CA MET A 690 1.42 14.02 -24.16
C MET A 690 1.02 13.50 -25.54
N THR A 691 1.23 12.20 -25.77
CA THR A 691 0.75 11.52 -26.98
C THR A 691 -0.12 10.33 -26.59
N ILE A 692 -1.39 10.35 -26.98
CA ILE A 692 -2.28 9.21 -26.87
C ILE A 692 -2.19 8.41 -28.17
N ASN A 693 -1.83 7.15 -28.05
CA ASN A 693 -1.79 6.23 -29.20
C ASN A 693 -3.01 5.33 -29.26
N SER A 694 -3.49 4.88 -28.10
CA SER A 694 -4.72 4.08 -27.99
C SER A 694 -5.30 4.16 -26.57
N PHE A 695 -6.57 3.84 -26.43
CA PHE A 695 -7.22 3.62 -25.14
C PHE A 695 -8.39 2.64 -25.29
N GLN A 696 -8.94 2.18 -24.18
CA GLN A 696 -10.03 1.21 -24.20
C GLN A 696 -11.28 1.77 -23.53
N VAL A 697 -12.44 1.40 -24.04
CA VAL A 697 -13.73 1.65 -23.40
C VAL A 697 -14.42 0.31 -23.17
N ALA A 698 -14.72 -0.03 -21.92
CA ALA A 698 -15.57 -1.16 -21.59
C ALA A 698 -17.03 -0.70 -21.57
N ILE A 699 -17.87 -1.42 -22.27
CA ILE A 699 -19.30 -1.18 -22.31
C ILE A 699 -19.98 -2.35 -21.61
N THR A 700 -20.76 -2.07 -20.58
CA THR A 700 -21.47 -3.08 -19.80
C THR A 700 -22.96 -2.87 -19.91
N PHE A 701 -23.66 -3.90 -20.36
CA PHE A 701 -25.11 -3.98 -20.37
C PHE A 701 -25.60 -4.74 -19.15
N TYR A 702 -26.55 -4.21 -18.45
CA TYR A 702 -27.20 -4.86 -17.31
C TYR A 702 -28.52 -5.48 -17.77
N GLY A 703 -28.64 -6.79 -17.63
CA GLY A 703 -29.87 -7.53 -17.94
C GLY A 703 -30.93 -7.41 -16.85
N SER A 704 -32.17 -7.68 -17.21
CA SER A 704 -33.30 -7.70 -16.26
C SER A 704 -33.23 -8.85 -15.25
N ASP A 705 -32.42 -9.86 -15.55
CA ASP A 705 -32.14 -11.06 -14.75
C ASP A 705 -30.78 -11.03 -14.04
N GLU A 706 -30.20 -9.83 -13.87
CA GLU A 706 -28.86 -9.60 -13.36
C GLU A 706 -27.71 -10.11 -14.26
N THR A 707 -28.01 -10.60 -15.44
CA THR A 707 -26.97 -10.99 -16.39
C THR A 707 -26.22 -9.76 -16.89
N ILE A 708 -24.90 -9.80 -16.79
CA ILE A 708 -24.03 -8.71 -17.22
C ILE A 708 -23.30 -9.12 -18.48
N TYR A 709 -23.50 -8.36 -19.54
CA TYR A 709 -22.69 -8.46 -20.75
C TYR A 709 -21.69 -7.32 -20.77
N SER A 710 -20.40 -7.63 -20.82
CA SER A 710 -19.38 -6.61 -20.93
C SER A 710 -18.41 -6.95 -22.06
N PHE A 711 -18.08 -5.94 -22.85
CA PHE A 711 -17.05 -6.03 -23.87
C PHE A 711 -16.18 -4.78 -23.88
N VAL A 712 -14.94 -4.94 -24.34
CA VAL A 712 -13.95 -3.86 -24.39
C VAL A 712 -13.72 -3.47 -25.84
N VAL A 713 -13.72 -2.19 -26.10
CA VAL A 713 -13.45 -1.60 -27.41
C VAL A 713 -12.11 -0.91 -27.39
N ASP A 714 -11.23 -1.25 -28.31
CA ASP A 714 -9.99 -0.54 -28.52
C ASP A 714 -10.19 0.70 -29.39
N LEU A 715 -9.82 1.86 -28.89
CA LEU A 715 -9.78 3.11 -29.62
C LEU A 715 -8.34 3.41 -30.01
N VAL A 716 -8.12 3.66 -31.29
CA VAL A 716 -6.81 3.86 -31.89
C VAL A 716 -6.78 5.16 -32.69
N LYS A 717 -5.62 5.79 -32.78
CA LYS A 717 -5.45 7.01 -33.57
C LYS A 717 -5.52 6.72 -35.06
N GLU A 718 -4.94 5.61 -35.47
CA GLU A 718 -4.91 5.11 -36.83
C GLU A 718 -5.07 3.60 -36.81
N LYS A 719 -5.78 3.04 -37.80
CA LYS A 719 -5.89 1.60 -37.99
C LYS A 719 -4.61 1.07 -38.67
N ASP A 720 -4.02 0.06 -38.12
CA ASP A 720 -2.96 -0.71 -38.77
C ASP A 720 -3.60 -1.62 -39.83
N GLU A 721 -3.34 -1.37 -41.09
CA GLU A 721 -3.89 -2.17 -42.20
C GLU A 721 -3.43 -3.63 -42.21
N SER A 722 -2.33 -3.92 -41.53
CA SER A 722 -1.84 -5.30 -41.36
C SER A 722 -2.48 -6.01 -40.15
N ASP A 723 -3.20 -5.30 -39.29
CA ASP A 723 -3.89 -5.86 -38.14
C ASP A 723 -5.17 -6.61 -38.58
N PRO A 724 -5.26 -7.92 -38.33
CA PRO A 724 -6.46 -8.70 -38.65
C PRO A 724 -7.69 -8.22 -37.89
N ASP A 725 -7.53 -7.51 -36.80
CA ASP A 725 -8.59 -7.00 -35.92
C ASP A 725 -8.90 -5.52 -36.12
N LYS A 726 -8.31 -4.87 -37.11
CA LYS A 726 -8.47 -3.43 -37.39
C LYS A 726 -9.94 -2.96 -37.44
N ASP A 727 -10.85 -3.81 -37.92
CA ASP A 727 -12.27 -3.45 -38.06
C ASP A 727 -13.03 -3.45 -36.76
N SER A 728 -12.53 -4.13 -35.74
CA SER A 728 -13.04 -4.09 -34.36
C SER A 728 -12.62 -2.84 -33.58
N LYS A 729 -11.63 -2.09 -34.08
CA LYS A 729 -11.11 -0.89 -33.46
C LYS A 729 -11.81 0.36 -33.94
N VAL A 730 -12.03 1.30 -33.04
CA VAL A 730 -12.65 2.61 -33.33
C VAL A 730 -11.55 3.67 -33.40
N ILE A 731 -11.63 4.50 -34.46
CA ILE A 731 -10.72 5.64 -34.62
C ILE A 731 -11.21 6.77 -33.72
N PHE A 732 -10.28 7.33 -32.91
CA PHE A 732 -10.51 8.59 -32.25
C PHE A 732 -9.79 9.74 -32.94
N THR A 733 -10.32 10.94 -32.80
CA THR A 733 -9.68 12.16 -33.26
C THR A 733 -9.19 12.97 -32.05
N GLN A 734 -7.93 13.37 -32.07
CA GLN A 734 -7.34 14.22 -31.06
C GLN A 734 -7.04 15.61 -31.65
N THR A 735 -7.51 16.63 -30.96
CA THR A 735 -7.17 18.03 -31.21
C THR A 735 -6.41 18.61 -30.01
N ASP A 736 -6.00 19.85 -30.09
CA ASP A 736 -5.35 20.57 -28.97
C ASP A 736 -6.25 20.68 -27.72
N THR A 737 -7.56 20.52 -27.88
CA THR A 737 -8.52 20.78 -26.83
C THR A 737 -9.45 19.59 -26.51
N ALA A 738 -9.48 18.58 -27.38
CA ALA A 738 -10.40 17.46 -27.19
C ALA A 738 -9.94 16.17 -27.88
N ILE A 739 -10.37 15.06 -27.31
CA ILE A 739 -10.40 13.75 -27.97
C ILE A 739 -11.87 13.39 -28.19
N THR A 740 -12.19 12.98 -29.41
CA THR A 740 -13.54 12.57 -29.79
C THR A 740 -13.54 11.21 -30.46
N ALA A 741 -14.55 10.41 -30.18
CA ALA A 741 -14.80 9.14 -30.89
C ALA A 741 -16.29 8.83 -30.91
N ARG A 742 -16.73 8.11 -31.93
CA ARG A 742 -18.12 7.66 -32.05
C ARG A 742 -18.19 6.14 -31.93
N LEU A 743 -18.96 5.67 -30.98
CA LEU A 743 -19.23 4.25 -30.75
C LEU A 743 -20.60 3.88 -31.31
N ASP A 744 -20.63 2.91 -32.21
CA ASP A 744 -21.86 2.28 -32.74
C ASP A 744 -22.03 0.93 -32.02
N ILE A 745 -23.06 0.84 -31.17
CA ILE A 745 -23.23 -0.30 -30.25
C ILE A 745 -23.46 -1.61 -31.00
N LYS A 746 -24.23 -1.58 -32.07
CA LYS A 746 -24.51 -2.77 -32.90
C LYS A 746 -23.24 -3.33 -33.54
N SER A 747 -22.42 -2.45 -34.11
CA SER A 747 -21.15 -2.83 -34.72
C SER A 747 -20.20 -3.40 -33.71
N LEU A 748 -20.07 -2.75 -32.56
CA LEU A 748 -19.14 -3.16 -31.47
C LEU A 748 -19.56 -4.48 -30.84
N TYR A 749 -20.85 -4.67 -30.59
CA TYR A 749 -21.43 -5.92 -30.12
C TYR A 749 -21.17 -7.08 -31.08
N TYR A 750 -21.30 -6.81 -32.38
CA TYR A 750 -20.94 -7.78 -33.42
C TYR A 750 -19.49 -8.22 -33.32
N TRP A 751 -18.54 -7.27 -33.26
CA TRP A 751 -17.12 -7.56 -33.20
C TRP A 751 -16.70 -8.30 -31.92
N ALA A 752 -17.35 -8.01 -30.80
CA ALA A 752 -17.11 -8.72 -29.55
C ALA A 752 -17.48 -10.21 -29.57
N ASN A 753 -18.38 -10.61 -30.49
CA ASN A 753 -18.94 -11.96 -30.58
C ASN A 753 -18.47 -12.77 -31.79
N VAL A 754 -17.71 -12.20 -32.72
CA VAL A 754 -17.20 -12.95 -33.86
C VAL A 754 -16.19 -14.01 -33.49
N VAL A 755 -16.19 -15.13 -34.19
CA VAL A 755 -15.22 -16.21 -33.99
C VAL A 755 -13.99 -15.96 -34.88
N LYS A 756 -12.82 -16.04 -34.27
CA LYS A 756 -11.53 -15.89 -34.94
C LYS A 756 -10.89 -17.26 -35.16
N LYS A 757 -10.18 -17.39 -36.25
CA LYS A 757 -9.30 -18.53 -36.54
C LYS A 757 -8.04 -18.46 -35.68
N SER A 758 -7.26 -19.53 -35.67
CA SER A 758 -5.99 -19.61 -34.93
C SER A 758 -4.93 -18.59 -35.39
N ASP A 759 -5.08 -18.03 -36.58
CA ASP A 759 -4.22 -16.97 -37.12
C ASP A 759 -4.73 -15.55 -36.78
N GLY A 760 -5.81 -15.46 -35.99
CA GLY A 760 -6.43 -14.18 -35.58
C GLY A 760 -7.44 -13.62 -36.61
N THR A 761 -7.55 -14.21 -37.82
CA THR A 761 -8.53 -13.75 -38.82
C THR A 761 -9.93 -14.21 -38.47
N ILE A 762 -10.94 -13.43 -38.90
CA ILE A 762 -12.34 -13.77 -38.71
C ILE A 762 -12.67 -15.01 -39.52
N ASP A 763 -13.39 -15.96 -38.92
CA ASP A 763 -13.93 -17.10 -39.65
C ASP A 763 -15.30 -16.74 -40.28
N PRO A 764 -15.33 -16.35 -41.53
CA PRO A 764 -16.58 -15.93 -42.20
C PRO A 764 -17.59 -17.07 -42.36
N ASN A 765 -17.15 -18.31 -42.25
CA ASN A 765 -17.99 -19.49 -42.42
C ASN A 765 -18.44 -20.11 -41.09
N SER A 766 -18.10 -19.49 -39.95
CA SER A 766 -18.53 -20.02 -38.66
C SER A 766 -20.02 -19.70 -38.45
N GLU A 767 -20.75 -20.70 -37.98
CA GLU A 767 -22.16 -20.57 -37.59
C GLU A 767 -22.35 -19.45 -36.55
N LYS A 768 -21.31 -19.22 -35.74
CA LYS A 768 -21.26 -18.14 -34.72
C LYS A 768 -21.11 -16.74 -35.37
N SER A 769 -20.42 -16.57 -36.49
CA SER A 769 -20.28 -15.26 -37.15
C SER A 769 -21.59 -14.80 -37.76
N GLU A 770 -22.33 -15.69 -38.42
CA GLU A 770 -23.68 -15.38 -38.93
C GLU A 770 -24.70 -15.19 -37.79
N LYS A 771 -24.56 -15.99 -36.73
CA LYS A 771 -25.38 -15.93 -35.53
C LYS A 771 -25.11 -14.63 -34.78
N ALA A 772 -23.82 -14.24 -34.60
CA ALA A 772 -23.46 -12.98 -33.96
C ALA A 772 -24.05 -11.76 -34.72
N GLN A 773 -24.06 -11.76 -36.06
CA GLN A 773 -24.70 -10.71 -36.85
C GLN A 773 -26.22 -10.62 -36.62
N ARG A 774 -26.88 -11.76 -36.52
CA ARG A 774 -28.34 -11.82 -36.29
C ARG A 774 -28.67 -11.50 -34.84
N GLU A 775 -27.88 -12.02 -33.91
CA GLU A 775 -28.06 -11.81 -32.48
C GLU A 775 -27.72 -10.39 -32.06
N ALA A 776 -26.70 -9.77 -32.65
CA ALA A 776 -26.42 -8.34 -32.44
C ALA A 776 -27.59 -7.43 -32.84
N ALA A 777 -28.35 -7.83 -33.85
CA ALA A 777 -29.55 -7.10 -34.27
C ALA A 777 -30.79 -7.41 -33.41
N ASN A 778 -30.91 -8.63 -32.86
CA ASN A 778 -32.14 -9.11 -32.25
C ASN A 778 -32.03 -9.13 -30.71
N ASN A 779 -30.92 -9.54 -30.14
CA ASN A 779 -30.79 -9.76 -28.69
C ASN A 779 -30.66 -8.46 -27.89
N ILE A 780 -30.15 -7.39 -28.47
CA ILE A 780 -30.09 -6.08 -27.76
C ILE A 780 -31.52 -5.59 -27.41
N ASN A 781 -32.53 -6.05 -28.14
CA ASN A 781 -33.93 -5.62 -27.97
C ASN A 781 -34.87 -6.67 -27.39
N ASP A 782 -34.44 -7.90 -27.18
CA ASP A 782 -35.34 -9.00 -26.76
C ASP A 782 -35.71 -8.99 -25.26
N GLY A 783 -35.19 -8.02 -24.53
CA GLY A 783 -35.44 -7.88 -23.09
C GLY A 783 -34.49 -8.67 -22.21
N SER A 784 -33.60 -9.49 -22.75
CA SER A 784 -32.54 -10.17 -22.00
C SER A 784 -31.44 -9.18 -21.57
N ILE A 785 -31.25 -8.11 -22.32
CA ILE A 785 -30.40 -6.98 -21.98
C ILE A 785 -31.29 -5.87 -21.39
N GLY A 786 -30.98 -5.48 -20.14
CA GLY A 786 -31.69 -4.39 -19.48
C GLY A 786 -31.43 -3.04 -20.15
N ARG A 787 -32.31 -2.10 -19.86
CA ARG A 787 -32.27 -0.73 -20.41
C ARG A 787 -31.24 0.13 -19.65
N LYS A 788 -30.16 -0.48 -19.15
CA LYS A 788 -29.09 0.20 -18.45
C LYS A 788 -27.75 -0.15 -19.08
N ILE A 789 -26.99 0.86 -19.42
CA ILE A 789 -25.63 0.71 -19.95
C ILE A 789 -24.66 1.50 -19.08
N ALA A 790 -23.57 0.90 -18.68
CA ALA A 790 -22.43 1.60 -18.09
C ALA A 790 -21.26 1.60 -19.07
N MET A 791 -20.60 2.73 -19.19
CA MET A 791 -19.37 2.88 -19.95
C MET A 791 -18.24 3.22 -19.03
N ASN A 792 -17.18 2.44 -19.12
CA ASN A 792 -15.93 2.68 -18.41
C ASN A 792 -14.83 2.94 -19.41
N ALA A 793 -14.28 4.14 -19.43
CA ALA A 793 -13.11 4.43 -20.24
C ALA A 793 -11.84 4.06 -19.47
N TYR A 794 -11.02 3.24 -20.09
CA TYR A 794 -9.74 2.80 -19.56
C TYR A 794 -8.64 3.30 -20.47
N PHE A 795 -7.77 4.12 -19.93
CA PHE A 795 -6.64 4.61 -20.66
C PHE A 795 -5.43 3.76 -20.31
N THR A 796 -5.01 2.91 -21.24
CA THR A 796 -3.83 2.07 -21.12
C THR A 796 -2.79 2.59 -22.08
N VAL A 797 -2.00 3.58 -21.71
CA VAL A 797 -1.08 4.16 -22.69
C VAL A 797 0.22 4.57 -22.07
N ASN A 798 1.24 4.52 -22.92
CA ASN A 798 2.43 5.36 -22.84
C ASN A 798 2.05 6.85 -22.83
N MET A 799 1.38 7.28 -21.79
CA MET A 799 1.03 8.69 -21.64
C MET A 799 1.89 9.27 -20.55
N GLU A 800 2.57 10.30 -20.93
CA GLU A 800 3.28 11.14 -19.99
C GLU A 800 2.31 12.14 -19.50
N PHE A 801 1.21 12.24 -19.30
CA PHE A 801 0.45 13.30 -18.67
C PHE A 801 -0.62 14.01 -19.47
N GLY A 802 -1.76 14.23 -18.92
CA GLY A 802 -2.75 15.16 -19.41
C GLY A 802 -4.03 15.19 -18.60
N GLY A 803 -4.62 16.34 -18.46
CA GLY A 803 -5.98 16.48 -17.99
C GLY A 803 -6.97 16.18 -19.11
N PHE A 804 -7.96 15.32 -18.85
CA PHE A 804 -9.07 15.10 -19.75
C PHE A 804 -10.37 15.38 -19.03
N GLU A 805 -11.21 16.21 -19.62
CA GLU A 805 -12.63 16.20 -19.28
C GLU A 805 -13.35 15.28 -20.26
N SER A 806 -14.16 14.37 -19.75
CA SER A 806 -14.91 13.45 -20.58
C SER A 806 -16.39 13.66 -20.46
N ILE A 807 -17.06 13.59 -21.60
CA ILE A 807 -18.51 13.49 -21.69
C ILE A 807 -18.82 12.36 -22.67
N ALA A 808 -19.66 11.42 -22.25
CA ALA A 808 -20.36 10.58 -23.19
C ALA A 808 -21.75 11.13 -23.36
N THR A 809 -22.17 11.40 -24.61
CA THR A 809 -23.53 11.78 -24.94
C THR A 809 -24.16 10.69 -25.78
N LEU A 810 -25.41 10.35 -25.43
CA LEU A 810 -26.25 9.46 -26.24
C LEU A 810 -26.88 10.28 -27.34
N ASN A 811 -26.70 9.90 -28.62
CA ASN A 811 -27.31 10.49 -29.78
C ASN A 811 -28.36 9.57 -30.37
#